data_f5a8eb301338c4871d0c75a0cb941ce0
#
_entry.id   f5a8eb301338c4871d0c75a0cb941ce0
#
_cell.length_a   1.000
_cell.length_b   1.000
_cell.length_c   1.000
_cell.angle_alpha   90.00
_cell.angle_beta   90.00
_cell.angle_gamma   90.00
#
_symmetry.space_group_name_H-M   'P 1'
#
loop_
_entity.id
_entity.type
_entity.pdbx_description
1 polymer ?
#
loop_
_entity_poly.entity_id
_entity_poly.type
_entity_poly.pdbx_seq_one_letter_code
_entity_poly.pdbx_strand_id
1 'polypeptide(L)'
;MLNNKFTPVASGLLTFACFSTAVTAHAEDTVIVSAPATSESSLSEHEPPASEKKVTLGSLGERELIDVPWSVQTLSKKVLDQQQVKDVKDAYRYLPSVQGDGVRPQTRGMQGSVVQNHMIDGLNAVSTTEYSTEQFQNIEVLSGIAGSLYGPANPAGMFNLVSKRPVDTPLHRVTVGQGTGSGTLASMDFSGPIDAGDRVKYRLNLLNDEGHSYTTDSHVRRQYAGLGLDFQLTDQTVLESNFSYYHYYEKGMPGSFALAKGVHFPAAFDPTDSKYGQSYAGHDDETTTVDMHIKHDFDGNWMLDLGALHQVADRESTAVTNTLTDNRGDYTTTTSNSAASRFTINSYLANLTGSIDTGWLTQDIATGMRGFVWKNYNPRNGGTFTLGHSSLDQHPDYPRPPYPDFNDRYHSATTTQHAFLLSDTLHFSPQWSLLLSGSENLFTVSNYNKAGHESSHQQDNGMSGSTSLMYKPVENVTLYTTWADSLQQGDTAPAGARNAGQVLDPYRSHQLEVGAKYAPVKDLLLTAALFEAKRPFAYTNDNGDFAQDGTQKNRGLELMADGHITRNLRVLGGGAWLDPTLHNTAASNADGKQVVGLPRFASNILAIYTIERVPGLDVDTNVHYVGRRATDNANDSWVGSYTTVDIGTRYATRLWNTPTTFRFDITNLTDRHYWTNIVPGALTGYTGAGAASAQLGAPRQAQFSVQVDF
;
A
#
# COMPACT_ATOMS: atom_id res chain seq x y z
N MET A 1 -35.12 -46.53 11.29
CA MET A 1 -35.79 -45.84 12.40
C MET A 1 -34.82 -44.76 12.87
N LEU A 2 -34.92 -43.58 12.28
CA LEU A 2 -35.54 -42.35 12.83
C LEU A 2 -34.92 -41.91 14.16
N ASN A 3 -34.09 -40.83 14.15
CA ASN A 3 -34.56 -39.53 14.56
C ASN A 3 -33.53 -38.43 14.29
N ASN A 4 -33.95 -37.50 13.45
CA ASN A 4 -33.40 -36.17 13.26
C ASN A 4 -33.64 -35.32 14.50
N LYS A 5 -32.64 -34.51 14.91
CA LYS A 5 -32.90 -33.27 15.64
C LYS A 5 -32.14 -32.13 14.96
N PHE A 6 -32.88 -31.37 14.18
CA PHE A 6 -32.53 -30.00 13.77
C PHE A 6 -32.75 -29.06 14.96
N THR A 7 -31.76 -28.23 15.27
CA THR A 7 -31.92 -27.05 16.10
C THR A 7 -31.84 -25.84 15.18
N PRO A 8 -32.83 -24.93 15.19
CA PRO A 8 -32.78 -23.74 14.39
C PRO A 8 -31.91 -22.67 15.05
N VAL A 9 -30.97 -22.10 14.28
CA VAL A 9 -30.25 -20.88 14.64
C VAL A 9 -31.21 -19.72 14.41
N ALA A 10 -31.50 -18.98 15.48
CA ALA A 10 -32.34 -17.82 15.50
C ALA A 10 -31.71 -16.67 14.71
N SER A 11 -32.41 -16.23 13.68
CA SER A 11 -32.13 -14.97 12.95
C SER A 11 -32.54 -13.80 13.83
N GLY A 12 -31.56 -13.09 14.42
CA GLY A 12 -31.77 -11.81 15.07
C GLY A 12 -31.85 -10.69 14.05
N LEU A 13 -33.04 -10.29 13.66
CA LEU A 13 -33.29 -9.02 12.97
C LEU A 13 -33.09 -7.88 13.97
N LEU A 14 -32.08 -7.04 13.76
CA LEU A 14 -31.99 -5.73 14.42
C LEU A 14 -32.96 -4.77 13.74
N THR A 15 -34.08 -4.50 14.40
CA THR A 15 -35.04 -3.47 14.03
C THR A 15 -34.48 -2.12 14.47
N PHE A 16 -34.09 -1.26 13.53
CA PHE A 16 -33.86 0.15 13.81
C PHE A 16 -35.20 0.86 13.96
N ALA A 17 -35.53 1.26 15.17
CA ALA A 17 -36.69 2.10 15.45
C ALA A 17 -36.38 3.54 15.02
N CYS A 18 -37.05 4.01 13.96
CA CYS A 18 -37.11 5.42 13.63
C CYS A 18 -37.96 6.17 14.66
N PHE A 19 -37.35 7.01 15.47
CA PHE A 19 -38.06 8.04 16.22
C PHE A 19 -38.25 9.25 15.32
N SER A 20 -39.48 9.42 14.80
CA SER A 20 -39.94 10.63 14.17
C SER A 20 -40.53 11.55 15.25
N THR A 21 -39.75 12.55 15.67
CA THR A 21 -40.31 13.72 16.36
C THR A 21 -40.55 14.83 15.35
N ALA A 22 -41.81 15.14 15.10
CA ALA A 22 -42.20 16.32 14.35
C ALA A 22 -41.88 17.56 15.19
N VAL A 23 -40.95 18.38 14.71
CA VAL A 23 -40.71 19.73 15.23
C VAL A 23 -41.34 20.71 14.27
N THR A 24 -42.34 21.41 14.76
CA THR A 24 -42.98 22.54 14.10
C THR A 24 -41.97 23.68 13.99
N ALA A 25 -41.71 24.12 12.76
CA ALA A 25 -40.85 25.26 12.46
C ALA A 25 -41.58 26.55 12.84
N HIS A 26 -41.05 27.30 13.78
CA HIS A 26 -41.29 28.75 13.87
C HIS A 26 -40.07 29.44 13.21
N ALA A 27 -40.35 30.19 12.16
CA ALA A 27 -39.38 31.07 11.54
C ALA A 27 -39.13 32.27 12.46
N GLU A 28 -37.94 32.32 13.10
CA GLU A 28 -37.36 33.55 13.61
C GLU A 28 -36.13 33.86 12.80
N ASP A 29 -36.12 35.06 12.21
CA ASP A 29 -34.95 35.62 11.52
C ASP A 29 -33.81 35.78 12.52
N THR A 30 -32.96 34.79 12.59
CA THR A 30 -31.66 34.88 13.30
C THR A 30 -30.64 35.44 12.30
N VAL A 31 -30.28 36.69 12.47
CA VAL A 31 -29.05 37.26 11.92
C VAL A 31 -27.89 36.44 12.43
N ILE A 32 -27.40 35.50 11.62
CA ILE A 32 -26.15 34.79 11.87
C ILE A 32 -25.02 35.81 11.67
N VAL A 33 -24.62 36.48 12.76
CA VAL A 33 -23.30 37.07 12.82
C VAL A 33 -22.31 35.91 12.77
N SER A 34 -21.85 35.58 11.57
CA SER A 34 -20.68 34.72 11.41
C SER A 34 -19.53 35.47 12.07
N ALA A 35 -19.20 35.08 13.32
CA ALA A 35 -17.87 35.35 13.82
C ALA A 35 -16.89 34.83 12.76
N PRO A 36 -15.87 35.62 12.36
CA PRO A 36 -14.85 35.10 11.47
C PRO A 36 -14.38 33.78 12.10
N ALA A 37 -14.42 32.70 11.32
CA ALA A 37 -13.75 31.46 11.71
C ALA A 37 -12.39 31.93 12.22
N THR A 38 -12.10 31.65 13.50
CA THR A 38 -10.75 31.74 13.99
C THR A 38 -9.98 30.81 13.08
N SER A 39 -9.30 31.40 12.09
CA SER A 39 -8.36 30.70 11.26
C SER A 39 -7.53 29.88 12.22
N GLU A 40 -7.51 28.54 12.07
CA GLU A 40 -6.35 27.78 12.46
C GLU A 40 -5.21 28.59 11.90
N SER A 41 -4.48 29.31 12.75
CA SER A 41 -3.32 30.06 12.30
C SER A 41 -2.33 28.99 11.91
N SER A 42 -2.35 28.58 10.64
CA SER A 42 -1.29 27.77 10.08
C SER A 42 -0.03 28.59 10.34
N LEU A 43 0.79 28.09 11.25
CA LEU A 43 2.05 28.75 11.61
C LEU A 43 2.99 28.71 10.40
N SER A 44 2.68 27.90 9.39
CA SER A 44 3.29 27.84 8.08
C SER A 44 2.20 27.89 6.99
N GLU A 45 2.36 28.73 5.99
CA GLU A 45 1.49 28.84 4.82
C GLU A 45 1.49 27.55 3.94
N HIS A 46 2.46 26.66 4.18
CA HIS A 46 2.70 25.44 3.40
C HIS A 46 2.34 24.14 4.16
N GLU A 47 1.47 24.21 5.15
CA GLU A 47 1.03 23.00 5.83
C GLU A 47 0.09 22.20 4.91
N PRO A 48 0.39 20.91 4.61
CA PRO A 48 -0.47 20.08 3.78
C PRO A 48 -1.83 19.84 4.43
N PRO A 49 -2.88 19.53 3.65
CA PRO A 49 -4.19 19.22 4.21
C PRO A 49 -4.13 18.01 5.14
N ALA A 50 -4.94 18.02 6.18
CA ALA A 50 -5.00 16.92 7.13
C ALA A 50 -5.66 15.68 6.53
N SER A 51 -6.68 15.87 5.69
CA SER A 51 -7.41 14.81 4.96
C SER A 51 -7.50 15.18 3.49
N GLU A 52 -7.25 14.21 2.62
CA GLU A 52 -7.49 14.37 1.20
C GLU A 52 -8.98 14.16 0.91
N LYS A 53 -9.56 14.98 0.05
CA LYS A 53 -10.97 14.86 -0.37
C LYS A 53 -11.10 14.25 -1.74
N LYS A 54 -10.05 14.28 -2.51
CA LYS A 54 -9.98 13.81 -3.88
C LYS A 54 -8.97 12.68 -4.00
N VAL A 55 -9.15 11.88 -5.02
CA VAL A 55 -8.28 10.75 -5.35
C VAL A 55 -8.20 10.60 -6.87
N THR A 56 -7.03 10.16 -7.36
CA THR A 56 -6.83 9.80 -8.75
C THR A 56 -7.32 8.38 -9.01
N LEU A 57 -8.42 8.23 -9.74
CA LEU A 57 -9.07 6.94 -9.96
C LEU A 57 -8.81 6.41 -11.38
N GLY A 58 -7.61 5.96 -11.64
CA GLY A 58 -7.22 5.35 -12.92
C GLY A 58 -7.59 6.20 -14.13
N SER A 59 -8.30 5.60 -15.09
CA SER A 59 -8.78 6.31 -16.29
C SER A 59 -9.80 7.41 -16.00
N LEU A 60 -10.52 7.35 -14.87
CA LEU A 60 -11.54 8.35 -14.52
C LEU A 60 -10.94 9.71 -14.12
N GLY A 61 -9.61 9.78 -13.91
CA GLY A 61 -8.95 10.99 -13.41
C GLY A 61 -9.29 11.30 -11.96
N GLU A 62 -9.20 12.58 -11.58
CA GLU A 62 -9.46 13.03 -10.21
C GLU A 62 -10.97 13.01 -9.89
N ARG A 63 -11.32 12.45 -8.73
CA ARG A 63 -12.71 12.34 -8.24
C ARG A 63 -12.78 12.66 -6.75
N GLU A 64 -13.89 13.28 -6.32
CA GLU A 64 -14.20 13.44 -4.90
C GLU A 64 -14.39 12.05 -4.25
N LEU A 65 -13.74 11.80 -3.11
CA LEU A 65 -13.79 10.51 -2.41
C LEU A 65 -15.22 10.03 -2.12
N ILE A 66 -16.13 10.96 -1.83
CA ILE A 66 -17.54 10.63 -1.56
C ILE A 66 -18.25 10.09 -2.81
N ASP A 67 -17.78 10.42 -4.02
CA ASP A 67 -18.39 10.05 -5.30
C ASP A 67 -17.77 8.80 -5.92
N VAL A 68 -16.76 8.22 -5.27
CA VAL A 68 -16.10 7.02 -5.76
C VAL A 68 -16.82 5.76 -5.30
N PRO A 69 -17.34 4.89 -6.19
CA PRO A 69 -18.07 3.67 -5.81
C PRO A 69 -17.13 2.49 -5.51
N TRP A 70 -16.08 2.73 -4.76
CA TRP A 70 -15.13 1.76 -4.19
C TRP A 70 -14.69 2.20 -2.80
N SER A 71 -14.22 1.23 -2.01
CA SER A 71 -13.48 1.52 -0.78
C SER A 71 -12.11 2.09 -1.15
N VAL A 72 -11.91 3.38 -0.88
CA VAL A 72 -10.65 4.09 -1.10
C VAL A 72 -10.21 4.75 0.19
N GLN A 73 -8.92 4.67 0.49
CA GLN A 73 -8.28 5.26 1.66
C GLN A 73 -7.10 6.11 1.21
N THR A 74 -6.85 7.20 1.91
CA THR A 74 -5.74 8.11 1.63
C THR A 74 -4.94 8.40 2.90
N LEU A 75 -3.63 8.61 2.74
CA LEU A 75 -2.74 9.11 3.79
C LEU A 75 -2.09 10.40 3.33
N SER A 76 -2.45 11.49 3.95
CA SER A 76 -1.87 12.81 3.63
C SER A 76 -0.45 12.96 4.17
N LYS A 77 0.34 13.83 3.54
CA LYS A 77 1.69 14.19 4.03
C LYS A 77 1.67 14.70 5.47
N LYS A 78 0.63 15.44 5.87
CA LYS A 78 0.48 15.92 7.25
C LYS A 78 0.46 14.77 8.27
N VAL A 79 -0.25 13.68 7.98
CA VAL A 79 -0.26 12.48 8.84
C VAL A 79 1.10 11.80 8.83
N LEU A 80 1.71 11.63 7.66
CA LEU A 80 3.02 11.00 7.52
C LEU A 80 4.09 11.77 8.30
N ASP A 81 4.08 13.11 8.23
CA ASP A 81 5.01 13.98 8.98
C ASP A 81 4.74 13.97 10.47
N GLN A 82 3.48 14.02 10.89
CA GLN A 82 3.10 14.04 12.29
C GLN A 82 3.49 12.73 12.99
N GLN A 83 3.34 11.60 12.31
CA GLN A 83 3.73 10.28 12.79
C GLN A 83 5.19 9.92 12.47
N GLN A 84 5.94 10.87 11.91
CA GLN A 84 7.34 10.73 11.50
C GLN A 84 7.61 9.43 10.73
N VAL A 85 6.66 9.06 9.83
CA VAL A 85 6.76 7.85 9.01
C VAL A 85 7.86 8.02 7.99
N LYS A 86 8.81 7.10 7.99
CA LYS A 86 10.03 7.22 7.20
C LYS A 86 9.91 6.58 5.80
N ASP A 87 9.33 5.39 5.71
CA ASP A 87 9.20 4.63 4.49
C ASP A 87 7.73 4.33 4.19
N VAL A 88 7.41 4.21 2.89
CA VAL A 88 6.03 4.00 2.43
C VAL A 88 5.45 2.69 2.99
N LYS A 89 6.26 1.63 3.12
CA LYS A 89 5.79 0.37 3.72
C LYS A 89 5.25 0.54 5.13
N ASP A 90 5.87 1.45 5.94
CA ASP A 90 5.46 1.71 7.32
C ASP A 90 4.18 2.55 7.38
N ALA A 91 3.89 3.31 6.31
CA ALA A 91 2.66 4.10 6.20
C ALA A 91 1.41 3.22 6.13
N TYR A 92 1.51 2.05 5.50
CA TYR A 92 0.35 1.16 5.30
C TYR A 92 -0.27 0.66 6.61
N ARG A 93 0.45 0.67 7.73
CA ARG A 93 -0.10 0.30 9.05
C ARG A 93 -1.28 1.18 9.50
N TYR A 94 -1.35 2.43 9.00
CA TYR A 94 -2.44 3.36 9.32
C TYR A 94 -3.72 3.06 8.52
N LEU A 95 -3.66 2.16 7.54
CA LEU A 95 -4.77 1.77 6.67
C LEU A 95 -5.25 0.35 7.05
N PRO A 96 -6.35 0.19 7.80
CA PRO A 96 -6.76 -1.12 8.34
C PRO A 96 -7.19 -2.13 7.26
N SER A 97 -7.54 -1.69 6.06
CA SER A 97 -7.81 -2.58 4.92
C SER A 97 -6.54 -3.15 4.28
N VAL A 98 -5.37 -2.52 4.52
CA VAL A 98 -4.08 -2.99 4.01
C VAL A 98 -3.49 -3.97 5.01
N GLN A 99 -3.15 -5.16 4.52
CA GLN A 99 -2.55 -6.21 5.33
C GLN A 99 -1.15 -6.52 4.81
N GLY A 100 -0.34 -7.09 5.69
CA GLY A 100 1.05 -7.42 5.41
C GLY A 100 1.98 -6.23 5.68
N ASP A 101 3.10 -6.55 6.26
CA ASP A 101 4.16 -5.59 6.63
C ASP A 101 5.31 -5.63 5.60
N GLY A 102 5.05 -6.20 4.42
CA GLY A 102 6.01 -6.34 3.35
C GLY A 102 5.94 -5.21 2.33
N VAL A 103 6.99 -5.11 1.52
CA VAL A 103 7.06 -4.12 0.42
C VAL A 103 5.98 -4.31 -0.65
N ARG A 104 5.36 -5.49 -0.75
CA ARG A 104 4.18 -5.72 -1.59
C ARG A 104 2.92 -5.71 -0.74
N PRO A 105 2.27 -4.55 -0.60
CA PRO A 105 1.06 -4.44 0.20
C PRO A 105 -0.09 -5.23 -0.43
N GLN A 106 -1.05 -5.60 0.39
CA GLN A 106 -2.22 -6.34 -0.03
C GLN A 106 -3.48 -5.78 0.62
N THR A 107 -4.54 -5.62 -0.15
CA THR A 107 -5.85 -5.34 0.39
C THR A 107 -6.72 -6.59 0.37
N ARG A 108 -7.63 -6.70 1.31
CA ARG A 108 -8.60 -7.80 1.37
C ARG A 108 -7.98 -9.20 1.34
N GLY A 109 -6.72 -9.31 1.79
CA GLY A 109 -5.97 -10.58 1.83
C GLY A 109 -5.54 -11.11 0.46
N MET A 110 -5.44 -10.25 -0.54
CA MET A 110 -4.94 -10.58 -1.87
C MET A 110 -3.62 -9.87 -2.10
N GLN A 111 -2.54 -10.61 -2.38
CA GLN A 111 -1.21 -10.03 -2.57
C GLN A 111 -1.08 -9.31 -3.91
N GLY A 112 -0.48 -8.11 -3.89
CA GLY A 112 -0.13 -7.34 -5.08
C GLY A 112 1.00 -7.97 -5.90
N SER A 113 1.07 -7.59 -7.15
CA SER A 113 2.17 -7.94 -8.05
C SER A 113 3.38 -7.02 -7.85
N VAL A 114 4.46 -7.29 -8.55
CA VAL A 114 5.69 -6.47 -8.50
C VAL A 114 5.50 -5.10 -9.14
N VAL A 115 4.65 -4.99 -10.19
CA VAL A 115 4.49 -3.76 -10.98
C VAL A 115 3.01 -3.36 -11.14
N GLN A 116 2.11 -4.31 -11.44
CA GLN A 116 0.75 -4.01 -11.89
C GLN A 116 -0.10 -3.24 -10.88
N ASN A 117 0.12 -3.48 -9.58
CA ASN A 117 -0.69 -2.88 -8.51
C ASN A 117 -0.08 -1.61 -7.89
N HIS A 118 1.12 -1.22 -8.30
CA HIS A 118 1.85 -0.11 -7.70
C HIS A 118 2.13 0.98 -8.73
N MET A 119 1.92 2.24 -8.35
CA MET A 119 2.04 3.39 -9.25
C MET A 119 2.69 4.57 -8.54
N ILE A 120 3.36 5.40 -9.33
CA ILE A 120 3.75 6.76 -8.99
C ILE A 120 3.04 7.68 -9.97
N ASP A 121 2.23 8.62 -9.48
CA ASP A 121 1.44 9.56 -10.27
C ASP A 121 0.59 8.86 -11.38
N GLY A 122 0.02 7.69 -11.04
CA GLY A 122 -0.76 6.89 -11.97
C GLY A 122 0.05 6.02 -12.93
N LEU A 123 1.37 6.12 -12.98
CA LEU A 123 2.27 5.35 -13.84
C LEU A 123 2.82 4.13 -13.10
N ASN A 124 2.77 2.94 -13.73
CA ASN A 124 3.22 1.71 -13.10
C ASN A 124 4.70 1.77 -12.71
N ALA A 125 5.01 1.38 -11.48
CA ALA A 125 6.33 1.38 -10.88
C ALA A 125 6.59 0.08 -10.09
N VAL A 126 7.84 -0.21 -9.74
CA VAL A 126 8.19 -1.39 -8.95
C VAL A 126 7.72 -1.25 -7.51
N SER A 127 7.28 -2.34 -6.87
CA SER A 127 6.84 -2.38 -5.48
C SER A 127 7.78 -3.15 -4.54
N THR A 128 8.89 -3.67 -5.04
CA THR A 128 9.79 -4.57 -4.28
C THR A 128 11.08 -3.93 -3.83
N THR A 129 11.21 -2.62 -3.99
CA THR A 129 12.22 -1.76 -3.36
C THR A 129 11.53 -0.74 -2.47
N GLU A 130 12.26 -0.18 -1.52
CA GLU A 130 11.72 0.80 -0.59
C GLU A 130 11.53 2.17 -1.25
N TYR A 131 10.62 2.99 -0.69
CA TYR A 131 10.39 4.38 -1.07
C TYR A 131 10.33 5.27 0.16
N SER A 132 11.00 6.42 0.11
CA SER A 132 10.93 7.42 1.15
C SER A 132 9.61 8.19 1.11
N THR A 133 8.97 8.42 2.27
CA THR A 133 7.80 9.29 2.37
C THR A 133 8.10 10.76 2.04
N GLU A 134 9.39 11.16 2.03
CA GLU A 134 9.79 12.51 1.62
C GLU A 134 9.51 12.82 0.15
N GLN A 135 9.32 11.79 -0.68
CA GLN A 135 9.00 11.93 -2.10
C GLN A 135 7.54 12.35 -2.33
N PHE A 136 6.61 11.96 -1.43
CA PHE A 136 5.18 11.93 -1.75
C PHE A 136 4.36 12.95 -0.95
N GLN A 137 3.32 13.47 -1.59
CA GLN A 137 2.31 14.34 -1.01
C GLN A 137 1.21 13.55 -0.31
N ASN A 138 0.79 12.44 -0.91
CA ASN A 138 -0.15 11.51 -0.33
C ASN A 138 0.05 10.08 -0.85
N ILE A 139 -0.57 9.13 -0.20
CA ILE A 139 -0.66 7.73 -0.60
C ILE A 139 -2.14 7.39 -0.76
N GLU A 140 -2.52 6.90 -1.94
CA GLU A 140 -3.89 6.52 -2.28
C GLU A 140 -3.98 5.00 -2.41
N VAL A 141 -4.94 4.39 -1.74
CA VAL A 141 -5.17 2.95 -1.78
C VAL A 141 -6.61 2.66 -2.14
N LEU A 142 -6.83 2.10 -3.32
CA LEU A 142 -8.11 1.53 -3.73
C LEU A 142 -8.12 0.06 -3.38
N SER A 143 -9.07 -0.39 -2.57
CA SER A 143 -9.19 -1.77 -2.13
C SER A 143 -9.89 -2.65 -3.16
N GLY A 144 -9.34 -3.86 -3.39
CA GLY A 144 -9.97 -4.89 -4.22
C GLY A 144 -9.72 -4.77 -5.72
N ILE A 145 -10.72 -5.09 -6.54
CA ILE A 145 -10.57 -5.28 -7.99
C ILE A 145 -10.89 -3.98 -8.74
N ALA A 146 -9.96 -3.56 -9.62
CA ALA A 146 -10.09 -2.35 -10.44
C ALA A 146 -9.53 -2.52 -11.86
N GLY A 147 -9.52 -3.74 -12.40
CA GLY A 147 -8.91 -4.03 -13.71
C GLY A 147 -9.50 -3.23 -14.87
N SER A 148 -10.79 -2.89 -14.81
CA SER A 148 -11.44 -2.06 -15.82
C SER A 148 -10.95 -0.61 -15.87
N LEU A 149 -10.36 -0.10 -14.78
CA LEU A 149 -9.87 1.28 -14.65
C LEU A 149 -8.36 1.40 -14.80
N TYR A 150 -7.63 0.32 -14.51
CA TYR A 150 -6.17 0.32 -14.44
C TYR A 150 -5.50 -0.70 -15.35
N GLY A 151 -6.29 -1.51 -16.06
CA GLY A 151 -5.79 -2.66 -16.81
C GLY A 151 -5.50 -3.86 -15.90
N PRO A 152 -4.86 -4.90 -16.44
CA PRO A 152 -4.67 -6.16 -15.74
C PRO A 152 -3.84 -6.00 -14.47
N ALA A 153 -4.39 -6.48 -13.35
CA ALA A 153 -3.73 -6.43 -12.06
C ALA A 153 -4.21 -7.56 -11.15
N ASN A 154 -3.39 -7.93 -10.16
CA ASN A 154 -3.83 -8.81 -9.10
C ASN A 154 -5.00 -8.16 -8.33
N PRO A 155 -5.92 -8.95 -7.75
CA PRO A 155 -7.09 -8.42 -7.03
C PRO A 155 -6.72 -7.83 -5.64
N ALA A 156 -5.53 -7.27 -5.53
CA ALA A 156 -4.91 -6.78 -4.29
C ALA A 156 -5.19 -5.31 -3.99
N GLY A 157 -5.94 -4.64 -4.87
CA GLY A 157 -6.08 -3.19 -4.85
C GLY A 157 -5.02 -2.47 -5.67
N MET A 158 -5.15 -1.15 -5.73
CA MET A 158 -4.21 -0.28 -6.42
C MET A 158 -3.59 0.68 -5.41
N PHE A 159 -2.27 0.84 -5.48
CA PHE A 159 -1.49 1.69 -4.59
C PHE A 159 -0.84 2.78 -5.43
N ASN A 160 -1.32 4.01 -5.29
CA ASN A 160 -0.82 5.17 -6.01
C ASN A 160 -0.09 6.10 -5.06
N LEU A 161 1.17 6.36 -5.34
CA LEU A 161 2.01 7.30 -4.61
C LEU A 161 2.00 8.62 -5.37
N VAL A 162 1.45 9.67 -4.78
CA VAL A 162 1.33 10.98 -5.41
C VAL A 162 2.53 11.83 -5.04
N SER A 163 3.32 12.22 -6.03
CA SER A 163 4.54 12.99 -5.84
C SER A 163 4.25 14.41 -5.34
N LYS A 164 5.17 14.96 -4.54
CA LYS A 164 5.13 16.37 -4.15
C LYS A 164 5.31 17.27 -5.37
N ARG A 165 4.37 18.20 -5.57
CA ARG A 165 4.47 19.20 -6.65
C ARG A 165 5.03 20.54 -6.15
N PRO A 166 5.63 21.35 -7.04
CA PRO A 166 6.01 22.72 -6.73
C PRO A 166 4.84 23.54 -6.17
N VAL A 167 5.16 24.50 -5.29
CA VAL A 167 4.18 25.42 -4.67
C VAL A 167 4.32 26.84 -5.23
N ASP A 168 3.24 27.62 -5.14
CA ASP A 168 3.18 28.99 -5.71
C ASP A 168 3.97 30.01 -4.89
N THR A 169 4.07 29.78 -3.58
CA THR A 169 4.81 30.67 -2.67
C THR A 169 6.12 29.98 -2.24
N PRO A 170 7.22 30.73 -2.04
CA PRO A 170 8.49 30.14 -1.65
C PRO A 170 8.38 29.32 -0.35
N LEU A 171 8.85 28.09 -0.39
CA LEU A 171 9.00 27.18 0.76
C LEU A 171 10.48 26.90 0.97
N HIS A 172 10.98 27.15 2.18
CA HIS A 172 12.34 26.79 2.60
C HIS A 172 12.24 26.07 3.94
N ARG A 173 12.21 24.75 3.90
CA ARG A 173 12.03 23.88 5.07
C ARG A 173 13.26 23.02 5.31
N VAL A 174 13.72 23.00 6.55
CA VAL A 174 14.77 22.08 7.01
C VAL A 174 14.26 21.32 8.23
N THR A 175 14.48 20.01 8.24
CA THR A 175 14.14 19.15 9.39
C THR A 175 15.39 18.41 9.82
N VAL A 176 15.65 18.40 11.12
CA VAL A 176 16.70 17.57 11.75
C VAL A 176 16.07 16.72 12.84
N GLY A 177 16.56 15.51 13.00
CA GLY A 177 15.97 14.58 13.96
C GLY A 177 16.93 13.50 14.41
N GLN A 178 16.50 12.77 15.44
CA GLN A 178 17.22 11.62 15.97
C GLN A 178 16.20 10.54 16.40
N GLY A 179 16.51 9.31 16.08
CA GLY A 179 15.72 8.13 16.49
C GLY A 179 16.48 7.19 17.40
N THR A 180 15.76 6.17 17.87
CA THR A 180 16.34 5.05 18.63
C THR A 180 17.54 4.47 17.87
N GLY A 181 18.57 4.08 18.59
CA GLY A 181 19.77 3.44 18.06
C GLY A 181 20.84 4.42 17.55
N SER A 182 20.67 5.73 17.67
CA SER A 182 21.58 6.78 17.19
C SER A 182 21.42 7.22 15.72
N GLY A 183 20.32 6.82 15.05
CA GLY A 183 20.00 7.32 13.72
C GLY A 183 19.78 8.84 13.72
N THR A 184 20.48 9.56 12.84
CA THR A 184 20.35 11.02 12.66
C THR A 184 19.76 11.33 11.31
N LEU A 185 18.67 12.10 11.32
CA LEU A 185 17.95 12.55 10.14
C LEU A 185 18.25 14.02 9.86
N ALA A 186 18.51 14.33 8.60
CA ALA A 186 18.49 15.70 8.07
C ALA A 186 17.73 15.70 6.74
N SER A 187 16.71 16.54 6.60
CA SER A 187 15.99 16.70 5.34
C SER A 187 15.77 18.17 4.99
N MET A 188 15.62 18.42 3.68
CA MET A 188 15.35 19.74 3.11
C MET A 188 14.21 19.63 2.10
N ASP A 189 13.27 20.57 2.15
CA ASP A 189 12.17 20.72 1.20
C ASP A 189 12.09 22.18 0.75
N PHE A 190 12.60 22.47 -0.43
CA PHE A 190 12.66 23.80 -1.02
C PHE A 190 11.81 23.85 -2.27
N SER A 191 10.96 24.86 -2.38
CA SER A 191 10.06 25.00 -3.51
C SER A 191 9.69 26.45 -3.77
N GLY A 192 9.22 26.74 -4.98
CA GLY A 192 8.69 28.03 -5.37
C GLY A 192 8.87 28.31 -6.86
N PRO A 193 8.44 29.50 -7.31
CA PRO A 193 8.66 29.94 -8.68
C PRO A 193 10.13 30.28 -8.92
N ILE A 194 10.60 29.98 -10.15
CA ILE A 194 11.97 30.32 -10.59
C ILE A 194 12.00 31.67 -11.33
N ASP A 195 10.92 31.96 -12.07
CA ASP A 195 10.81 33.13 -12.90
C ASP A 195 9.76 34.13 -12.39
N ALA A 196 9.87 35.40 -12.75
CA ALA A 196 8.96 36.45 -12.33
C ALA A 196 7.54 36.32 -12.90
N GLY A 197 7.32 35.42 -13.85
CA GLY A 197 6.02 35.15 -14.44
C GLY A 197 5.34 33.90 -13.89
N ASP A 198 5.91 33.26 -12.88
CA ASP A 198 5.44 32.02 -12.24
C ASP A 198 5.19 30.88 -13.23
N ARG A 199 5.84 30.92 -14.39
CA ARG A 199 5.68 29.90 -15.43
C ARG A 199 6.54 28.67 -15.20
N VAL A 200 7.62 28.81 -14.44
CA VAL A 200 8.51 27.70 -14.09
C VAL A 200 8.62 27.65 -12.57
N LYS A 201 8.22 26.50 -12.02
CA LYS A 201 8.28 26.25 -10.57
C LYS A 201 9.10 25.02 -10.29
N TYR A 202 9.75 24.99 -9.14
CA TYR A 202 10.57 23.85 -8.72
C TYR A 202 10.19 23.37 -7.33
N ARG A 203 10.47 22.09 -7.04
CA ARG A 203 10.53 21.54 -5.69
C ARG A 203 11.70 20.58 -5.56
N LEU A 204 12.61 20.90 -4.66
CA LEU A 204 13.80 20.12 -4.33
C LEU A 204 13.62 19.48 -2.95
N ASN A 205 13.71 18.16 -2.88
CA ASN A 205 13.70 17.43 -1.63
C ASN A 205 14.99 16.64 -1.48
N LEU A 206 15.65 16.77 -0.33
CA LEU A 206 16.85 16.03 0.02
C LEU A 206 16.66 15.37 1.38
N LEU A 207 17.15 14.13 1.55
CA LEU A 207 17.16 13.41 2.82
C LEU A 207 18.49 12.70 3.00
N ASN A 208 19.04 12.77 4.19
CA ASN A 208 20.02 11.82 4.72
C ASN A 208 19.60 11.41 6.11
N ASP A 209 19.40 10.11 6.32
CA ASP A 209 19.12 9.52 7.62
C ASP A 209 20.03 8.30 7.78
N GLU A 210 20.93 8.35 8.74
CA GLU A 210 21.97 7.34 8.91
C GLU A 210 22.24 7.05 10.38
N GLY A 211 22.48 5.78 10.69
CA GLY A 211 22.86 5.33 12.03
C GLY A 211 22.49 3.88 12.29
N HIS A 212 22.46 3.52 13.56
CA HIS A 212 21.95 2.23 14.01
C HIS A 212 20.43 2.28 14.16
N SER A 213 19.75 1.15 13.97
CA SER A 213 18.35 0.97 14.33
C SER A 213 18.25 0.47 15.79
N TYR A 214 17.19 -0.27 16.11
CA TYR A 214 17.02 -0.85 17.45
C TYR A 214 17.93 -2.05 17.76
N THR A 215 18.61 -2.59 16.77
CA THR A 215 19.57 -3.69 16.91
C THR A 215 20.99 -3.12 16.93
N THR A 216 21.82 -3.55 17.88
CA THR A 216 23.12 -2.92 18.19
C THR A 216 24.11 -2.93 17.01
N ASP A 217 24.15 -4.00 16.24
CA ASP A 217 25.07 -4.16 15.11
C ASP A 217 24.40 -3.85 13.76
N SER A 218 23.21 -3.25 13.79
CA SER A 218 22.53 -2.80 12.59
C SER A 218 23.17 -1.53 12.02
N HIS A 219 23.03 -1.36 10.72
CA HIS A 219 23.32 -0.11 10.05
C HIS A 219 22.21 0.20 9.07
N VAL A 220 21.59 1.36 9.25
CA VAL A 220 20.52 1.86 8.36
C VAL A 220 20.97 3.18 7.76
N ARG A 221 20.84 3.32 6.44
CA ARG A 221 21.09 4.56 5.72
C ARG A 221 20.02 4.76 4.68
N ARG A 222 19.43 5.95 4.66
CA ARG A 222 18.43 6.38 3.69
C ARG A 222 18.84 7.71 3.11
N GLN A 223 19.11 7.73 1.81
CA GLN A 223 19.51 8.91 1.08
C GLN A 223 18.56 9.15 -0.08
N TYR A 224 17.91 10.30 -0.07
CA TYR A 224 16.94 10.67 -1.10
C TYR A 224 17.31 12.02 -1.70
N ALA A 225 17.18 12.12 -3.02
CA ALA A 225 17.21 13.35 -3.77
C ALA A 225 16.09 13.36 -4.80
N GLY A 226 15.23 14.36 -4.75
CA GLY A 226 14.12 14.53 -5.68
C GLY A 226 14.00 15.95 -6.17
N LEU A 227 13.70 16.11 -7.47
CA LEU A 227 13.46 17.40 -8.12
C LEU A 227 12.17 17.31 -8.94
N GLY A 228 11.17 18.09 -8.55
CA GLY A 228 9.96 18.34 -9.33
C GLY A 228 10.05 19.68 -10.05
N LEU A 229 9.62 19.71 -11.31
CA LEU A 229 9.56 20.93 -12.12
C LEU A 229 8.20 21.02 -12.79
N ASP A 230 7.56 22.20 -12.72
CA ASP A 230 6.34 22.54 -13.45
C ASP A 230 6.64 23.64 -14.45
N PHE A 231 6.27 23.41 -15.70
CA PHE A 231 6.39 24.36 -16.79
C PHE A 231 4.99 24.70 -17.31
N GLN A 232 4.50 25.91 -17.02
CA GLN A 232 3.26 26.43 -17.61
C GLN A 232 3.52 26.83 -19.06
N LEU A 233 3.29 25.89 -19.98
CA LEU A 233 3.57 26.08 -21.43
C LEU A 233 2.59 27.07 -22.04
N THR A 234 1.31 26.96 -21.67
CA THR A 234 0.23 27.90 -22.02
C THR A 234 -0.70 28.04 -20.80
N ASP A 235 -1.66 28.91 -20.84
CA ASP A 235 -2.65 29.05 -19.73
C ASP A 235 -3.46 27.76 -19.48
N GLN A 236 -3.51 26.86 -20.47
CA GLN A 236 -4.26 25.60 -20.45
C GLN A 236 -3.34 24.36 -20.41
N THR A 237 -2.01 24.54 -20.57
CA THR A 237 -1.10 23.40 -20.70
C THR A 237 0.04 23.49 -19.68
N VAL A 238 0.19 22.46 -18.87
CA VAL A 238 1.33 22.31 -17.97
C VAL A 238 2.12 21.04 -18.33
N LEU A 239 3.45 21.17 -18.32
CA LEU A 239 4.38 20.03 -18.30
C LEU A 239 4.89 19.88 -16.86
N GLU A 240 4.55 18.77 -16.25
CA GLU A 240 5.07 18.35 -14.95
C GLU A 240 6.20 17.33 -15.16
N SER A 241 7.29 17.43 -14.42
CA SER A 241 8.36 16.44 -14.48
C SER A 241 8.95 16.19 -13.10
N ASN A 242 9.33 14.95 -12.84
CA ASN A 242 9.98 14.54 -11.62
C ASN A 242 11.24 13.73 -11.92
N PHE A 243 12.26 13.96 -11.14
CA PHE A 243 13.43 13.10 -11.02
C PHE A 243 13.56 12.70 -9.55
N SER A 244 13.82 11.42 -9.26
CA SER A 244 14.12 10.96 -7.92
C SER A 244 15.21 9.88 -7.92
N TYR A 245 16.03 9.93 -6.89
CA TYR A 245 17.01 8.90 -6.55
C TYR A 245 16.83 8.57 -5.08
N TYR A 246 16.66 7.28 -4.76
CA TYR A 246 16.58 6.77 -3.40
C TYR A 246 17.53 5.61 -3.20
N HIS A 247 18.41 5.72 -2.19
CA HIS A 247 19.29 4.66 -1.73
C HIS A 247 18.85 4.24 -0.33
N TYR A 248 18.38 3.00 -0.22
CA TYR A 248 17.98 2.36 1.01
C TYR A 248 18.97 1.25 1.37
N TYR A 249 19.63 1.41 2.50
CA TYR A 249 20.58 0.43 3.04
C TYR A 249 20.16 0.04 4.44
N GLU A 250 19.97 -1.27 4.68
CA GLU A 250 19.62 -1.83 5.98
C GLU A 250 20.32 -3.17 6.14
N LYS A 251 21.29 -3.25 7.04
CA LYS A 251 22.01 -4.52 7.36
C LYS A 251 22.05 -4.72 8.88
N GLY A 252 22.22 -6.00 9.30
CA GLY A 252 22.32 -6.35 10.71
C GLY A 252 20.99 -6.44 11.47
N MET A 253 19.85 -6.24 10.78
CA MET A 253 18.55 -6.43 11.39
C MET A 253 18.21 -7.91 11.57
N PRO A 254 17.34 -8.29 12.55
CA PRO A 254 16.86 -9.65 12.66
C PRO A 254 16.27 -10.12 11.34
N GLY A 255 16.72 -11.29 10.87
CA GLY A 255 16.20 -11.89 9.66
C GLY A 255 14.80 -12.46 9.81
N SER A 256 14.30 -13.11 8.77
CA SER A 256 13.07 -13.87 8.86
C SER A 256 13.30 -15.20 9.57
N PHE A 257 12.24 -15.69 10.22
CA PHE A 257 12.18 -17.04 10.79
C PHE A 257 11.25 -17.89 9.93
N ALA A 258 11.70 -19.10 9.57
CA ALA A 258 10.92 -20.08 8.85
C ALA A 258 10.72 -21.34 9.73
N LEU A 259 9.79 -22.21 9.36
CA LEU A 259 9.49 -23.42 10.10
C LEU A 259 9.85 -24.67 9.27
N ALA A 260 10.51 -25.65 9.89
CA ALA A 260 10.54 -27.01 9.37
C ALA A 260 9.17 -27.66 9.52
N LYS A 261 8.94 -28.76 8.81
CA LYS A 261 7.64 -29.50 8.88
C LYS A 261 7.34 -29.95 10.31
N GLY A 262 6.15 -29.57 10.81
CA GLY A 262 5.68 -29.95 12.15
C GLY A 262 6.24 -29.12 13.29
N VAL A 263 7.00 -28.06 12.97
CA VAL A 263 7.53 -27.08 13.95
C VAL A 263 6.59 -25.89 14.02
N HIS A 264 6.49 -25.28 15.20
CA HIS A 264 5.63 -24.12 15.47
C HIS A 264 6.50 -22.90 15.88
N PHE A 265 5.99 -21.71 15.61
CA PHE A 265 6.63 -20.50 16.13
C PHE A 265 6.53 -20.47 17.68
N PRO A 266 7.62 -20.19 18.39
CA PRO A 266 7.56 -19.91 19.82
C PRO A 266 6.83 -18.59 20.09
N ALA A 267 6.61 -18.24 21.35
CA ALA A 267 6.26 -16.87 21.72
C ALA A 267 7.30 -15.90 21.13
N ALA A 268 6.84 -14.75 20.63
CA ALA A 268 7.78 -13.76 20.10
C ALA A 268 8.71 -13.26 21.21
N PHE A 269 9.96 -13.10 20.90
CA PHE A 269 11.04 -12.72 21.81
C PHE A 269 11.62 -11.35 21.43
N ASP A 270 12.55 -10.84 22.20
CA ASP A 270 13.19 -9.54 22.02
C ASP A 270 13.93 -9.46 20.68
N PRO A 271 13.56 -8.54 19.77
CA PRO A 271 14.20 -8.38 18.47
C PRO A 271 15.50 -7.55 18.52
N THR A 272 15.88 -7.00 19.71
CA THR A 272 17.05 -6.12 19.82
C THR A 272 18.38 -6.87 19.76
N ASP A 273 18.36 -8.19 19.93
CA ASP A 273 19.54 -9.01 19.80
C ASP A 273 20.03 -9.09 18.35
N SER A 274 21.19 -8.51 18.08
CA SER A 274 21.78 -8.43 16.74
C SER A 274 22.08 -9.79 16.09
N LYS A 275 22.21 -10.83 16.90
CA LYS A 275 22.67 -12.15 16.44
C LYS A 275 21.61 -12.97 15.71
N TYR A 276 20.35 -12.54 15.71
CA TYR A 276 19.31 -13.09 14.84
C TYR A 276 19.44 -12.59 13.40
N GLY A 277 20.21 -11.53 13.18
CA GLY A 277 20.68 -11.03 11.89
C GLY A 277 22.14 -11.45 11.64
N GLN A 278 22.79 -10.76 10.74
CA GLN A 278 24.26 -10.78 10.54
C GLN A 278 24.63 -9.38 10.03
N SER A 279 25.65 -8.75 10.58
CA SER A 279 26.01 -7.34 10.31
C SER A 279 26.25 -7.03 8.82
N TYR A 280 26.57 -8.04 8.01
CA TYR A 280 26.80 -7.93 6.56
C TYR A 280 25.57 -8.28 5.71
N ALA A 281 24.51 -8.81 6.31
CA ALA A 281 23.33 -9.33 5.62
C ALA A 281 22.12 -8.40 5.78
N GLY A 282 21.35 -8.19 4.71
CA GLY A 282 20.20 -7.31 4.68
C GLY A 282 19.91 -6.80 3.29
N HIS A 283 19.53 -5.54 3.18
CA HIS A 283 19.14 -4.88 1.96
C HIS A 283 20.12 -3.76 1.59
N ASP A 284 20.32 -3.57 0.28
CA ASP A 284 21.05 -2.45 -0.31
C ASP A 284 20.37 -2.16 -1.66
N ASP A 285 19.42 -1.24 -1.65
CA ASP A 285 18.50 -1.01 -2.76
C ASP A 285 18.67 0.42 -3.29
N GLU A 286 18.87 0.55 -4.59
CA GLU A 286 18.95 1.85 -5.28
C GLU A 286 17.83 1.97 -6.31
N THR A 287 17.04 3.04 -6.22
CA THR A 287 15.94 3.29 -7.17
C THR A 287 16.09 4.67 -7.77
N THR A 288 16.16 4.75 -9.10
CA THR A 288 16.12 6.00 -9.87
C THR A 288 14.84 6.03 -10.68
N THR A 289 14.08 7.10 -10.56
CA THR A 289 12.84 7.32 -11.31
C THR A 289 12.86 8.66 -12.00
N VAL A 290 12.43 8.69 -13.25
CA VAL A 290 12.12 9.90 -14.01
C VAL A 290 10.73 9.75 -14.56
N ASP A 291 9.87 10.70 -14.30
CA ASP A 291 8.52 10.74 -14.87
C ASP A 291 8.17 12.14 -15.37
N MET A 292 7.20 12.18 -16.28
CA MET A 292 6.66 13.42 -16.80
C MET A 292 5.19 13.26 -17.17
N HIS A 293 4.43 14.35 -17.03
CA HIS A 293 3.06 14.48 -17.46
C HIS A 293 2.86 15.76 -18.28
N ILE A 294 2.14 15.67 -19.37
CA ILE A 294 1.61 16.83 -20.08
C ILE A 294 0.09 16.82 -19.86
N LYS A 295 -0.39 17.83 -19.15
CA LYS A 295 -1.81 18.03 -18.88
C LYS A 295 -2.32 19.21 -19.68
N HIS A 296 -3.44 19.02 -20.39
CA HIS A 296 -4.07 20.07 -21.20
C HIS A 296 -5.56 20.13 -20.91
N ASP A 297 -6.03 21.31 -20.53
CA ASP A 297 -7.45 21.60 -20.31
C ASP A 297 -8.05 22.21 -21.58
N PHE A 298 -9.03 21.51 -22.18
CA PHE A 298 -9.79 22.01 -23.32
C PHE A 298 -11.05 22.77 -22.83
N ASP A 299 -10.87 24.03 -22.48
CA ASP A 299 -11.93 24.97 -22.08
C ASP A 299 -12.79 24.50 -20.87
N GLY A 300 -12.16 23.80 -19.92
CA GLY A 300 -12.75 23.37 -18.65
C GLY A 300 -13.70 22.15 -18.70
N ASN A 301 -14.00 21.62 -19.89
CA ASN A 301 -14.90 20.48 -20.05
C ASN A 301 -14.17 19.17 -20.34
N TRP A 302 -12.98 19.24 -20.94
CA TRP A 302 -12.17 18.07 -21.30
C TRP A 302 -10.74 18.26 -20.83
N MET A 303 -10.20 17.24 -20.22
CA MET A 303 -8.81 17.18 -19.74
C MET A 303 -8.08 16.05 -20.43
N LEU A 304 -6.92 16.35 -21.01
CA LEU A 304 -5.97 15.36 -21.51
C LEU A 304 -4.80 15.24 -20.54
N ASP A 305 -4.43 14.02 -20.18
CA ASP A 305 -3.21 13.71 -19.40
C ASP A 305 -2.38 12.67 -20.17
N LEU A 306 -1.17 13.05 -20.55
CA LEU A 306 -0.18 12.20 -21.20
C LEU A 306 0.99 12.00 -20.24
N GLY A 307 1.19 10.79 -19.75
CA GLY A 307 2.24 10.46 -18.78
C GLY A 307 3.22 9.42 -19.29
N ALA A 308 4.48 9.54 -18.88
CA ALA A 308 5.54 8.57 -19.12
C ALA A 308 6.49 8.47 -17.93
N LEU A 309 6.93 7.25 -17.59
CA LEU A 309 7.88 6.97 -16.51
C LEU A 309 8.96 6.01 -16.99
N HIS A 310 10.20 6.32 -16.62
CA HIS A 310 11.33 5.40 -16.67
C HIS A 310 11.87 5.18 -15.26
N GLN A 311 11.98 3.91 -14.85
CA GLN A 311 12.52 3.55 -13.55
C GLN A 311 13.54 2.42 -13.67
N VAL A 312 14.64 2.58 -12.94
CA VAL A 312 15.63 1.53 -12.69
C VAL A 312 15.69 1.31 -11.18
N ALA A 313 15.44 0.07 -10.77
CA ALA A 313 15.50 -0.33 -9.38
C ALA A 313 16.48 -1.50 -9.23
N ASP A 314 17.59 -1.25 -8.58
CA ASP A 314 18.57 -2.26 -8.18
C ASP A 314 18.23 -2.72 -6.77
N ARG A 315 18.16 -4.03 -6.58
CA ARG A 315 17.90 -4.63 -5.29
C ARG A 315 19.00 -5.63 -4.94
N GLU A 316 19.68 -5.39 -3.85
CA GLU A 316 20.58 -6.36 -3.21
C GLU A 316 19.93 -6.86 -1.93
N SER A 317 19.37 -8.07 -1.93
CA SER A 317 18.76 -8.67 -0.75
C SER A 317 19.54 -9.91 -0.33
N THR A 318 20.18 -9.82 0.83
CA THR A 318 21.00 -10.89 1.45
C THR A 318 20.55 -11.19 2.88
N ALA A 319 19.34 -10.74 3.27
CA ALA A 319 18.82 -10.97 4.60
C ALA A 319 18.84 -12.47 4.98
N VAL A 320 19.12 -12.75 6.25
CA VAL A 320 19.18 -14.13 6.72
C VAL A 320 17.79 -14.70 6.96
N THR A 321 17.70 -16.03 6.84
CA THR A 321 16.54 -16.81 7.26
C THR A 321 16.97 -17.84 8.29
N ASN A 322 16.37 -17.80 9.48
CA ASN A 322 16.55 -18.73 10.57
C ASN A 322 15.43 -19.77 10.52
N THR A 323 15.71 -20.97 9.98
CA THR A 323 14.72 -22.05 9.89
C THR A 323 14.71 -22.85 11.18
N LEU A 324 13.66 -22.71 12.00
CA LEU A 324 13.46 -23.51 13.20
C LEU A 324 13.30 -24.99 12.82
N THR A 325 14.15 -25.84 13.38
CA THR A 325 14.24 -27.25 13.06
C THR A 325 13.51 -28.14 14.05
N ASP A 326 13.23 -27.61 15.25
CA ASP A 326 12.44 -28.27 16.28
C ASP A 326 11.68 -27.25 17.17
N ASN A 327 10.81 -27.76 18.06
CA ASN A 327 10.03 -26.94 18.99
C ASN A 327 10.80 -26.55 20.28
N ARG A 328 12.10 -26.84 20.37
CA ARG A 328 12.98 -26.40 21.48
C ARG A 328 13.71 -25.11 21.13
N GLY A 329 13.69 -24.72 19.86
CA GLY A 329 14.26 -23.48 19.37
C GLY A 329 15.60 -23.65 18.65
N ASP A 330 15.97 -24.88 18.28
CA ASP A 330 17.13 -25.10 17.40
C ASP A 330 16.79 -24.64 15.98
N TYR A 331 17.75 -23.97 15.32
CA TYR A 331 17.55 -23.45 13.97
C TYR A 331 18.80 -23.56 13.09
N THR A 332 18.57 -23.50 11.78
CA THR A 332 19.60 -23.37 10.76
C THR A 332 19.51 -21.98 10.13
N THR A 333 20.64 -21.27 10.12
CA THR A 333 20.73 -19.95 9.47
C THR A 333 21.23 -20.07 8.04
N THR A 334 20.50 -19.46 7.13
CA THR A 334 20.88 -19.36 5.71
C THR A 334 20.82 -17.91 5.25
N THR A 335 21.54 -17.57 4.20
CA THR A 335 21.41 -16.33 3.45
C THR A 335 21.36 -16.63 1.96
N SER A 336 20.80 -15.75 1.17
CA SER A 336 20.68 -15.94 -0.27
C SER A 336 20.94 -14.64 -1.01
N ASN A 337 21.58 -14.72 -2.17
CA ASN A 337 21.69 -13.60 -3.11
C ASN A 337 20.78 -13.77 -4.35
N SER A 338 19.88 -14.76 -4.33
CA SER A 338 19.01 -15.04 -5.48
C SER A 338 18.02 -13.91 -5.78
N ALA A 339 17.76 -13.03 -4.82
CA ALA A 339 16.88 -11.86 -4.95
C ALA A 339 17.65 -10.56 -5.27
N ALA A 340 18.96 -10.62 -5.59
CA ALA A 340 19.74 -9.46 -6.01
C ALA A 340 19.45 -9.11 -7.49
N SER A 341 18.27 -8.55 -7.74
CA SER A 341 17.72 -8.33 -9.08
C SER A 341 17.78 -6.86 -9.47
N ARG A 342 17.83 -6.58 -10.78
CA ARG A 342 17.56 -5.26 -11.35
C ARG A 342 16.25 -5.29 -12.10
N PHE A 343 15.42 -4.29 -11.88
CA PHE A 343 14.19 -4.04 -12.60
C PHE A 343 14.32 -2.77 -13.43
N THR A 344 13.93 -2.84 -14.70
CA THR A 344 13.80 -1.65 -15.56
C THR A 344 12.37 -1.58 -16.04
N ILE A 345 11.72 -0.46 -15.77
CA ILE A 345 10.32 -0.23 -16.10
C ILE A 345 10.22 1.00 -16.98
N ASN A 346 9.50 0.87 -18.10
CA ASN A 346 9.01 1.98 -18.89
C ASN A 346 7.50 1.89 -18.89
N SER A 347 6.81 2.84 -18.28
CA SER A 347 5.34 2.90 -18.27
C SER A 347 4.84 4.18 -18.91
N TYR A 348 3.59 4.14 -19.37
CA TYR A 348 2.96 5.27 -20.00
C TYR A 348 1.45 5.25 -19.74
N LEU A 349 0.84 6.41 -19.84
CA LEU A 349 -0.60 6.61 -19.89
C LEU A 349 -0.97 7.74 -20.85
N ALA A 350 -2.18 7.64 -21.41
CA ALA A 350 -2.83 8.72 -22.13
C ALA A 350 -4.31 8.65 -21.79
N ASN A 351 -4.81 9.61 -21.03
CA ASN A 351 -6.19 9.67 -20.56
C ASN A 351 -6.85 10.95 -21.06
N LEU A 352 -8.06 10.82 -21.61
CA LEU A 352 -8.95 11.92 -21.96
C LEU A 352 -10.21 11.77 -21.12
N THR A 353 -10.52 12.75 -20.31
CA THR A 353 -11.73 12.81 -19.45
C THR A 353 -12.54 14.04 -19.79
N GLY A 354 -13.86 13.92 -19.78
CA GLY A 354 -14.73 15.07 -20.03
C GLY A 354 -16.17 14.79 -19.74
N SER A 355 -17.01 15.83 -19.79
CA SER A 355 -18.44 15.74 -19.52
C SER A 355 -19.26 16.21 -20.72
N ILE A 356 -20.34 15.48 -21.02
CA ILE A 356 -21.31 15.81 -22.06
C ILE A 356 -22.69 15.94 -21.40
N ASP A 357 -23.31 17.09 -21.55
CA ASP A 357 -24.69 17.34 -21.10
C ASP A 357 -25.65 17.32 -22.29
N THR A 358 -26.61 16.40 -22.29
CA THR A 358 -27.68 16.31 -23.30
C THR A 358 -29.01 16.86 -22.80
N GLY A 359 -29.05 17.49 -21.61
CA GLY A 359 -30.17 18.08 -20.96
C GLY A 359 -31.00 17.11 -20.09
N TRP A 360 -31.23 15.87 -20.52
CA TRP A 360 -31.90 14.83 -19.72
C TRP A 360 -30.90 13.81 -19.12
N LEU A 361 -29.67 13.79 -19.60
CA LEU A 361 -28.62 12.91 -19.17
C LEU A 361 -27.27 13.65 -19.25
N THR A 362 -26.57 13.68 -18.15
CA THR A 362 -25.15 14.09 -18.10
C THR A 362 -24.28 12.85 -18.08
N GLN A 363 -23.24 12.83 -18.90
CA GLN A 363 -22.30 11.73 -19.05
C GLN A 363 -20.88 12.21 -18.74
N ASP A 364 -20.20 11.58 -17.78
CA ASP A 364 -18.77 11.76 -17.58
C ASP A 364 -18.04 10.64 -18.30
N ILE A 365 -17.41 10.98 -19.41
CA ILE A 365 -16.70 10.04 -20.27
C ILE A 365 -15.21 10.07 -19.94
N ALA A 366 -14.64 8.89 -19.80
CA ALA A 366 -13.20 8.72 -19.66
C ALA A 366 -12.72 7.64 -20.64
N THR A 367 -11.73 7.96 -21.45
CA THR A 367 -11.11 7.01 -22.36
C THR A 367 -9.60 7.16 -22.33
N GLY A 368 -8.89 6.08 -22.55
CA GLY A 368 -7.45 6.18 -22.56
C GLY A 368 -6.76 4.86 -22.88
N MET A 369 -5.46 4.94 -22.83
CA MET A 369 -4.58 3.78 -22.92
C MET A 369 -3.48 3.91 -21.88
N ARG A 370 -3.03 2.78 -21.36
CA ARG A 370 -1.90 2.70 -20.47
C ARG A 370 -1.14 1.40 -20.63
N GLY A 371 0.06 1.37 -20.15
CA GLY A 371 0.83 0.14 -20.22
C GLY A 371 2.25 0.31 -19.69
N PHE A 372 2.97 -0.80 -19.71
CA PHE A 372 4.38 -0.82 -19.33
C PHE A 372 5.15 -1.93 -20.06
N VAL A 373 6.46 -1.75 -20.09
CA VAL A 373 7.45 -2.79 -20.38
C VAL A 373 8.34 -2.93 -19.16
N TRP A 374 8.29 -4.09 -18.53
CA TRP A 374 9.12 -4.45 -17.39
C TRP A 374 10.14 -5.50 -17.79
N LYS A 375 11.43 -5.18 -17.61
CA LYS A 375 12.53 -6.12 -17.76
C LYS A 375 13.10 -6.48 -16.40
N ASN A 376 13.22 -7.77 -16.14
CA ASN A 376 13.81 -8.33 -14.92
C ASN A 376 15.17 -8.94 -15.23
N TYR A 377 16.18 -8.57 -14.42
CA TYR A 377 17.52 -9.12 -14.50
C TYR A 377 17.83 -9.80 -13.17
N ASN A 378 18.14 -11.09 -13.21
CA ASN A 378 18.45 -11.90 -12.04
C ASN A 378 19.94 -12.22 -11.97
N PRO A 379 20.49 -12.49 -10.76
CA PRO A 379 21.87 -12.93 -10.60
C PRO A 379 22.15 -14.19 -11.42
N ARG A 380 23.23 -14.20 -12.18
CA ARG A 380 23.65 -15.38 -12.95
C ARG A 380 24.08 -16.53 -12.03
N ASN A 381 24.70 -16.20 -10.91
CA ASN A 381 25.22 -17.14 -9.92
C ASN A 381 24.47 -17.01 -8.57
N GLY A 382 23.14 -16.78 -8.61
CA GLY A 382 22.31 -16.75 -7.43
C GLY A 382 22.26 -18.11 -6.73
N GLY A 383 22.31 -18.09 -5.40
CA GLY A 383 22.29 -19.30 -4.58
C GLY A 383 21.96 -19.01 -3.13
N THR A 384 21.79 -20.09 -2.36
CA THR A 384 21.59 -20.05 -0.91
C THR A 384 22.82 -20.63 -0.22
N PHE A 385 23.29 -19.94 0.81
CA PHE A 385 24.45 -20.31 1.63
C PHE A 385 23.97 -20.69 3.01
N THR A 386 24.30 -21.90 3.47
CA THR A 386 24.10 -22.28 4.87
C THR A 386 25.24 -21.71 5.70
N LEU A 387 24.90 -20.85 6.67
CA LEU A 387 25.89 -20.22 7.55
C LEU A 387 26.23 -21.13 8.73
N GLY A 388 25.25 -21.77 9.35
CA GLY A 388 25.44 -22.66 10.46
C GLY A 388 24.15 -23.08 11.16
N HIS A 389 24.32 -23.75 12.31
CA HIS A 389 23.24 -24.19 13.19
C HIS A 389 23.40 -23.56 14.55
N SER A 390 22.29 -23.20 15.19
CA SER A 390 22.26 -22.59 16.51
C SER A 390 20.93 -22.87 17.21
N SER A 391 20.74 -22.27 18.38
CA SER A 391 19.48 -22.26 19.13
C SER A 391 19.11 -20.85 19.52
N LEU A 392 17.84 -20.62 19.91
CA LEU A 392 17.38 -19.31 20.35
C LEU A 392 18.11 -18.77 21.59
N ASP A 393 18.79 -19.65 22.34
CA ASP A 393 19.65 -19.28 23.47
C ASP A 393 21.10 -18.94 23.07
N GLN A 394 21.49 -19.22 21.83
CA GLN A 394 22.84 -19.04 21.32
C GLN A 394 22.78 -18.42 19.93
N HIS A 395 23.35 -17.24 19.77
CA HIS A 395 23.28 -16.46 18.53
C HIS A 395 24.70 -16.16 18.01
N PRO A 396 25.35 -17.08 17.29
CA PRO A 396 26.70 -16.87 16.81
C PRO A 396 26.77 -15.89 15.64
N ASP A 397 27.88 -15.14 15.59
CA ASP A 397 28.27 -14.45 14.38
C ASP A 397 28.91 -15.44 13.42
N TYR A 398 28.38 -15.46 12.18
CA TYR A 398 28.93 -16.31 11.13
C TYR A 398 29.79 -15.49 10.18
N PRO A 399 30.89 -16.09 9.62
CA PRO A 399 31.66 -15.43 8.59
C PRO A 399 30.79 -15.10 7.37
N ARG A 400 31.03 -13.93 6.76
CA ARG A 400 30.40 -13.58 5.49
C ARG A 400 30.72 -14.62 4.43
N PRO A 401 29.71 -15.22 3.77
CA PRO A 401 29.96 -16.17 2.69
C PRO A 401 30.55 -15.45 1.46
N PRO A 402 31.25 -16.18 0.57
CA PRO A 402 31.80 -15.62 -0.66
C PRO A 402 30.66 -15.37 -1.67
N TYR A 403 29.89 -14.28 -1.48
CA TYR A 403 28.88 -13.90 -2.45
C TYR A 403 29.51 -13.65 -3.83
N PRO A 404 28.88 -14.10 -4.91
CA PRO A 404 29.28 -13.71 -6.26
C PRO A 404 29.07 -12.21 -6.48
N ASP A 405 29.61 -11.69 -7.59
CA ASP A 405 29.37 -10.31 -8.01
C ASP A 405 27.86 -10.11 -8.28
N PHE A 406 27.24 -9.20 -7.53
CA PHE A 406 25.82 -8.85 -7.67
C PHE A 406 25.50 -8.17 -9.01
N ASN A 407 26.49 -7.61 -9.71
CA ASN A 407 26.34 -7.01 -11.03
C ASN A 407 26.39 -8.03 -12.17
N ASP A 408 26.86 -9.27 -11.91
CA ASP A 408 26.79 -10.36 -12.89
C ASP A 408 25.35 -10.90 -12.97
N ARG A 409 24.55 -10.20 -13.75
CA ARG A 409 23.12 -10.50 -13.97
C ARG A 409 22.86 -10.93 -15.41
N TYR A 410 21.78 -11.65 -15.62
CA TYR A 410 21.25 -11.95 -16.95
C TYR A 410 19.82 -11.47 -17.07
N HIS A 411 19.41 -11.07 -18.25
CA HIS A 411 18.03 -10.74 -18.55
C HIS A 411 17.17 -12.00 -18.39
N SER A 412 16.32 -12.06 -17.37
CA SER A 412 15.55 -13.25 -17.01
C SER A 412 14.13 -13.25 -17.54
N ALA A 413 13.51 -12.06 -17.66
CA ALA A 413 12.15 -11.94 -18.17
C ALA A 413 11.87 -10.54 -18.75
N THR A 414 10.97 -10.47 -19.73
CA THR A 414 10.28 -9.25 -20.14
C THR A 414 8.78 -9.47 -20.01
N THR A 415 8.10 -8.59 -19.29
CA THR A 415 6.64 -8.50 -19.26
C THR A 415 6.21 -7.21 -19.93
N THR A 416 5.35 -7.31 -20.93
CA THR A 416 4.72 -6.16 -21.59
C THR A 416 3.22 -6.23 -21.38
N GLN A 417 2.63 -5.11 -21.00
CA GLN A 417 1.21 -5.00 -20.77
C GLN A 417 0.68 -3.71 -21.36
N HIS A 418 -0.44 -3.81 -22.09
CA HIS A 418 -1.17 -2.68 -22.63
C HIS A 418 -2.65 -2.84 -22.28
N ALA A 419 -3.32 -1.73 -21.99
CA ALA A 419 -4.76 -1.69 -21.77
C ALA A 419 -5.36 -0.48 -22.48
N PHE A 420 -6.47 -0.70 -23.18
CA PHE A 420 -7.35 0.34 -23.70
C PHE A 420 -8.55 0.42 -22.77
N LEU A 421 -8.90 1.62 -22.34
CA LEU A 421 -9.86 1.88 -21.28
C LEU A 421 -10.98 2.77 -21.80
N LEU A 422 -12.21 2.42 -21.43
CA LEU A 422 -13.40 3.24 -21.68
C LEU A 422 -14.32 3.16 -20.47
N SER A 423 -14.72 4.30 -19.98
CA SER A 423 -15.67 4.43 -18.87
C SER A 423 -16.69 5.52 -19.15
N ASP A 424 -17.91 5.33 -18.71
CA ASP A 424 -18.98 6.30 -18.81
C ASP A 424 -19.80 6.30 -17.51
N THR A 425 -19.89 7.46 -16.86
CA THR A 425 -20.76 7.68 -15.70
C THR A 425 -22.01 8.40 -16.15
N LEU A 426 -23.12 7.67 -16.18
CA LEU A 426 -24.44 8.16 -16.58
C LEU A 426 -25.17 8.75 -15.37
N HIS A 427 -25.38 10.06 -15.33
CA HIS A 427 -26.13 10.76 -14.29
C HIS A 427 -27.59 10.94 -14.73
N PHE A 428 -28.48 10.04 -14.26
CA PHE A 428 -29.91 10.08 -14.61
C PHE A 428 -30.69 11.16 -13.82
N SER A 429 -30.17 11.48 -12.64
CA SER A 429 -30.67 12.55 -11.77
C SER A 429 -29.58 12.93 -10.77
N PRO A 430 -29.76 14.00 -9.97
CA PRO A 430 -28.82 14.32 -8.88
C PRO A 430 -28.61 13.19 -7.87
N GLN A 431 -29.56 12.23 -7.81
CA GLN A 431 -29.51 11.11 -6.85
C GLN A 431 -28.98 9.82 -7.45
N TRP A 432 -29.15 9.59 -8.75
CA TRP A 432 -28.86 8.29 -9.37
C TRP A 432 -27.82 8.39 -10.46
N SER A 433 -26.76 7.62 -10.32
CA SER A 433 -25.71 7.48 -11.33
C SER A 433 -25.35 6.01 -11.55
N LEU A 434 -24.99 5.68 -12.79
CA LEU A 434 -24.49 4.37 -13.19
C LEU A 434 -23.14 4.53 -13.87
N LEU A 435 -22.09 3.95 -13.29
CA LEU A 435 -20.78 3.87 -13.91
C LEU A 435 -20.63 2.53 -14.61
N LEU A 436 -20.28 2.58 -15.88
CA LEU A 436 -19.88 1.43 -16.70
C LEU A 436 -18.42 1.62 -17.12
N SER A 437 -17.58 0.62 -16.87
CA SER A 437 -16.18 0.66 -17.26
C SER A 437 -15.76 -0.65 -17.89
N GLY A 438 -14.89 -0.56 -18.90
CA GLY A 438 -14.31 -1.70 -19.57
C GLY A 438 -12.87 -1.44 -19.98
N SER A 439 -12.07 -2.49 -20.03
CA SER A 439 -10.73 -2.47 -20.58
C SER A 439 -10.49 -3.66 -21.51
N GLU A 440 -9.83 -3.42 -22.63
CA GLU A 440 -9.22 -4.47 -23.45
C GLU A 440 -7.74 -4.55 -23.12
N ASN A 441 -7.28 -5.75 -22.81
CA ASN A 441 -5.98 -5.99 -22.20
C ASN A 441 -5.15 -6.93 -23.05
N LEU A 442 -3.87 -6.60 -23.24
CA LEU A 442 -2.89 -7.36 -24.00
C LEU A 442 -1.69 -7.63 -23.09
N PHE A 443 -1.28 -8.89 -23.00
CA PHE A 443 -0.12 -9.29 -22.21
C PHE A 443 0.87 -10.04 -23.09
N THR A 444 2.15 -9.82 -22.84
CA THR A 444 3.22 -10.65 -23.38
C THR A 444 4.24 -10.91 -22.28
N VAL A 445 4.61 -12.17 -22.13
CA VAL A 445 5.66 -12.59 -21.19
C VAL A 445 6.67 -13.42 -21.95
N SER A 446 7.92 -12.99 -21.93
CA SER A 446 9.05 -13.75 -22.45
C SER A 446 10.01 -14.03 -21.31
N ASN A 447 10.35 -15.31 -21.08
CA ASN A 447 11.39 -15.72 -20.14
C ASN A 447 12.65 -16.12 -20.90
N TYR A 448 13.81 -15.88 -20.28
CA TYR A 448 15.12 -16.15 -20.86
C TYR A 448 15.95 -16.99 -19.93
N ASN A 449 16.73 -17.90 -20.47
CA ASN A 449 17.72 -18.66 -19.71
C ASN A 449 19.01 -17.85 -19.49
N LYS A 450 19.94 -18.37 -18.67
CA LYS A 450 21.20 -17.70 -18.36
C LYS A 450 22.11 -17.47 -19.59
N ALA A 451 21.91 -18.19 -20.68
CA ALA A 451 22.64 -17.99 -21.94
C ALA A 451 22.02 -16.88 -22.81
N GLY A 452 20.88 -16.30 -22.40
CA GLY A 452 20.18 -15.24 -23.12
C GLY A 452 19.20 -15.74 -24.20
N HIS A 453 18.99 -17.06 -24.30
CA HIS A 453 18.00 -17.63 -25.20
C HIS A 453 16.62 -17.56 -24.56
N GLU A 454 15.60 -17.20 -25.36
CA GLU A 454 14.21 -17.26 -24.94
C GLU A 454 13.84 -18.72 -24.60
N SER A 455 13.32 -18.96 -23.40
CA SER A 455 12.94 -20.27 -22.88
C SER A 455 11.44 -20.50 -22.92
N SER A 456 10.64 -19.42 -22.84
CA SER A 456 9.20 -19.44 -23.04
C SER A 456 8.71 -18.08 -23.50
N HIS A 457 7.65 -18.09 -24.32
CA HIS A 457 6.94 -16.91 -24.78
C HIS A 457 5.45 -17.18 -24.71
N GLN A 458 4.71 -16.24 -24.15
CA GLN A 458 3.25 -16.29 -24.09
C GLN A 458 2.68 -14.93 -24.40
N GLN A 459 1.65 -14.90 -25.22
CA GLN A 459 0.86 -13.71 -25.49
C GLN A 459 -0.61 -14.05 -25.31
N ASP A 460 -1.29 -13.24 -24.49
CA ASP A 460 -2.70 -13.38 -24.19
C ASP A 460 -3.40 -12.03 -24.29
N ASN A 461 -4.72 -12.09 -24.44
CA ASN A 461 -5.59 -10.91 -24.38
C ASN A 461 -6.87 -11.23 -23.60
N GLY A 462 -7.61 -10.19 -23.27
CA GLY A 462 -8.91 -10.34 -22.68
C GLY A 462 -9.48 -9.03 -22.14
N MET A 463 -10.77 -9.05 -21.91
CA MET A 463 -11.50 -7.89 -21.39
C MET A 463 -11.68 -7.98 -19.89
N SER A 464 -11.64 -6.83 -19.21
CA SER A 464 -12.11 -6.67 -17.82
C SER A 464 -13.21 -5.62 -17.80
N GLY A 465 -14.16 -5.79 -16.87
CA GLY A 465 -15.30 -4.88 -16.74
C GLY A 465 -15.67 -4.55 -15.32
N SER A 466 -16.34 -3.43 -15.12
CA SER A 466 -17.04 -3.11 -13.89
C SER A 466 -18.32 -2.33 -14.15
N THR A 467 -19.27 -2.50 -13.23
CA THR A 467 -20.53 -1.77 -13.20
C THR A 467 -20.80 -1.33 -11.78
N SER A 468 -21.06 -0.05 -11.59
CA SER A 468 -21.38 0.52 -10.28
C SER A 468 -22.64 1.36 -10.32
N LEU A 469 -23.62 1.00 -9.51
CA LEU A 469 -24.82 1.79 -9.29
C LEU A 469 -24.64 2.63 -8.03
N MET A 470 -24.84 3.94 -8.14
CA MET A 470 -24.72 4.90 -7.04
C MET A 470 -26.05 5.56 -6.75
N TYR A 471 -26.37 5.71 -5.47
CA TYR A 471 -27.53 6.43 -5.00
C TYR A 471 -27.15 7.46 -3.93
N LYS A 472 -27.43 8.73 -4.20
CA LYS A 472 -27.19 9.87 -3.30
C LYS A 472 -28.53 10.41 -2.79
N PRO A 473 -29.07 9.88 -1.68
CA PRO A 473 -30.33 10.41 -1.11
C PRO A 473 -30.21 11.88 -0.75
N VAL A 474 -29.03 12.30 -0.31
CA VAL A 474 -28.62 13.68 -0.02
C VAL A 474 -27.16 13.86 -0.44
N GLU A 475 -26.71 15.10 -0.64
CA GLU A 475 -25.35 15.39 -1.18
C GLU A 475 -24.20 14.79 -0.39
N ASN A 476 -24.36 14.63 0.93
CA ASN A 476 -23.32 14.13 1.83
C ASN A 476 -23.45 12.63 2.15
N VAL A 477 -24.30 11.89 1.42
CA VAL A 477 -24.44 10.43 1.55
C VAL A 477 -24.39 9.76 0.18
N THR A 478 -23.51 8.80 0.00
CA THR A 478 -23.45 7.94 -1.19
C THR A 478 -23.59 6.48 -0.78
N LEU A 479 -24.59 5.81 -1.33
CA LEU A 479 -24.74 4.36 -1.29
C LEU A 479 -24.36 3.81 -2.65
N TYR A 480 -23.63 2.70 -2.69
CA TYR A 480 -23.22 2.10 -3.95
C TYR A 480 -23.19 0.58 -3.92
N THR A 481 -23.28 0.00 -5.11
CA THR A 481 -22.97 -1.41 -5.34
C THR A 481 -22.12 -1.51 -6.59
N THR A 482 -21.01 -2.25 -6.49
CA THR A 482 -20.03 -2.42 -7.57
C THR A 482 -19.76 -3.89 -7.80
N TRP A 483 -19.97 -4.34 -9.03
CA TRP A 483 -19.42 -5.59 -9.53
C TRP A 483 -18.20 -5.26 -10.40
N ALA A 484 -17.11 -6.01 -10.21
CA ALA A 484 -15.88 -5.83 -10.99
C ALA A 484 -15.19 -7.17 -11.25
N ASP A 485 -14.52 -7.26 -12.39
CA ASP A 485 -13.56 -8.32 -12.67
C ASP A 485 -12.19 -7.77 -13.07
N SER A 486 -11.17 -8.61 -12.98
CA SER A 486 -9.82 -8.30 -13.43
C SER A 486 -9.13 -9.53 -13.96
N LEU A 487 -8.36 -9.34 -15.02
CA LEU A 487 -7.39 -10.31 -15.50
C LEU A 487 -6.06 -10.10 -14.78
N GLN A 488 -5.41 -11.18 -14.48
CA GLN A 488 -4.05 -11.20 -13.96
C GLN A 488 -3.24 -12.19 -14.78
N GLN A 489 -1.97 -11.90 -14.98
CA GLN A 489 -1.04 -12.82 -15.66
C GLN A 489 -1.04 -14.18 -14.94
N GLY A 490 -1.03 -15.26 -15.71
CA GLY A 490 -0.86 -16.62 -15.21
C GLY A 490 0.53 -16.85 -14.61
N ASP A 491 0.60 -17.68 -13.58
CA ASP A 491 1.86 -18.06 -12.95
C ASP A 491 2.68 -18.99 -13.85
N THR A 492 4.02 -18.98 -13.70
CA THR A 492 4.90 -19.93 -14.35
C THR A 492 5.10 -21.16 -13.48
N ALA A 493 4.89 -22.34 -14.06
CA ALA A 493 5.04 -23.62 -13.36
C ALA A 493 6.46 -23.78 -12.79
N PRO A 494 6.58 -24.12 -11.48
CA PRO A 494 7.88 -24.21 -10.80
C PRO A 494 8.68 -25.42 -11.28
N ALA A 495 9.98 -25.40 -11.04
CA ALA A 495 10.94 -26.43 -11.50
C ALA A 495 10.66 -27.85 -11.02
N GLY A 496 9.82 -28.05 -10.00
CA GLY A 496 9.40 -29.38 -9.51
C GLY A 496 8.14 -29.95 -10.15
N ALA A 497 7.42 -29.18 -10.97
CA ALA A 497 6.22 -29.63 -11.64
C ALA A 497 6.55 -30.38 -12.95
N ARG A 498 5.63 -31.28 -13.38
CA ARG A 498 5.75 -31.99 -14.68
C ARG A 498 5.78 -31.00 -15.86
N ASN A 499 5.04 -29.92 -15.79
CA ASN A 499 4.96 -28.86 -16.77
C ASN A 499 5.86 -27.66 -16.42
N ALA A 500 7.00 -27.91 -15.74
CA ALA A 500 7.94 -26.87 -15.30
C ALA A 500 8.30 -25.90 -16.43
N GLY A 501 8.24 -24.59 -16.11
CA GLY A 501 8.51 -23.50 -17.06
C GLY A 501 7.34 -23.11 -17.95
N GLN A 502 6.21 -23.84 -17.94
CA GLN A 502 4.99 -23.43 -18.63
C GLN A 502 4.38 -22.23 -17.90
N VAL A 503 3.99 -21.19 -18.64
CA VAL A 503 3.14 -20.10 -18.15
C VAL A 503 1.68 -20.54 -18.30
N LEU A 504 0.90 -20.40 -17.23
CA LEU A 504 -0.53 -20.75 -17.25
C LEU A 504 -1.34 -19.63 -17.92
N ASP A 505 -2.57 -19.98 -18.34
CA ASP A 505 -3.52 -19.01 -18.86
C ASP A 505 -3.81 -17.89 -17.84
N PRO A 506 -4.19 -16.69 -18.26
CA PRO A 506 -4.53 -15.60 -17.34
C PRO A 506 -5.63 -15.96 -16.35
N TYR A 507 -5.47 -15.52 -15.10
CA TYR A 507 -6.46 -15.73 -14.05
C TYR A 507 -7.51 -14.62 -14.10
N ARG A 508 -8.79 -14.99 -13.94
CA ARG A 508 -9.88 -14.03 -13.83
C ARG A 508 -10.43 -14.00 -12.41
N SER A 509 -10.29 -12.85 -11.77
CA SER A 509 -10.81 -12.58 -10.42
C SER A 509 -12.10 -11.78 -10.50
N HIS A 510 -13.00 -11.98 -9.54
CA HIS A 510 -14.30 -11.30 -9.47
C HIS A 510 -14.55 -10.73 -8.08
N GLN A 511 -15.23 -9.60 -8.02
CA GLN A 511 -15.64 -8.97 -6.76
C GLN A 511 -17.06 -8.40 -6.87
N LEU A 512 -17.81 -8.54 -5.78
CA LEU A 512 -19.01 -7.78 -5.51
C LEU A 512 -18.79 -6.98 -4.23
N GLU A 513 -19.10 -5.68 -4.28
CA GLU A 513 -19.00 -4.76 -3.15
C GLU A 513 -20.30 -3.97 -2.99
N VAL A 514 -20.72 -3.76 -1.76
CA VAL A 514 -21.81 -2.84 -1.38
C VAL A 514 -21.27 -1.92 -0.32
N GLY A 515 -21.39 -0.62 -0.53
CA GLY A 515 -20.82 0.35 0.39
C GLY A 515 -21.66 1.58 0.62
N ALA A 516 -21.28 2.30 1.66
CA ALA A 516 -21.86 3.58 2.06
C ALA A 516 -20.75 4.56 2.43
N LYS A 517 -20.88 5.80 2.01
CA LYS A 517 -20.03 6.92 2.39
C LYS A 517 -20.91 8.03 2.96
N TYR A 518 -20.47 8.61 4.08
CA TYR A 518 -21.20 9.65 4.77
C TYR A 518 -20.25 10.73 5.27
N ALA A 519 -20.49 11.96 4.83
CA ALA A 519 -19.78 13.16 5.27
C ALA A 519 -20.69 14.01 6.17
N PRO A 520 -20.82 13.68 7.49
CA PRO A 520 -21.71 14.40 8.40
C PRO A 520 -21.37 15.88 8.53
N VAL A 521 -20.09 16.20 8.42
CA VAL A 521 -19.52 17.55 8.38
C VAL A 521 -18.45 17.61 7.31
N LYS A 522 -18.09 18.83 6.89
CA LYS A 522 -17.19 19.08 5.75
C LYS A 522 -15.84 18.34 5.84
N ASP A 523 -15.33 18.14 7.06
CA ASP A 523 -14.00 17.58 7.30
C ASP A 523 -14.02 16.20 7.98
N LEU A 524 -15.10 15.43 7.80
CA LEU A 524 -15.21 14.05 8.28
C LEU A 524 -15.86 13.19 7.21
N LEU A 525 -15.16 12.14 6.80
CA LEU A 525 -15.69 11.09 5.92
C LEU A 525 -15.75 9.77 6.68
N LEU A 526 -16.91 9.15 6.72
CA LEU A 526 -17.15 7.80 7.23
C LEU A 526 -17.42 6.89 6.04
N THR A 527 -16.75 5.75 5.99
CA THR A 527 -16.95 4.74 4.94
C THR A 527 -17.22 3.38 5.53
N ALA A 528 -18.10 2.63 4.87
CA ALA A 528 -18.37 1.24 5.17
C ALA A 528 -18.49 0.46 3.87
N ALA A 529 -17.84 -0.71 3.77
CA ALA A 529 -17.91 -1.57 2.60
C ALA A 529 -18.00 -3.03 2.99
N LEU A 530 -19.00 -3.73 2.45
CA LEU A 530 -19.14 -5.19 2.48
C LEU A 530 -18.70 -5.74 1.14
N PHE A 531 -17.88 -6.78 1.13
CA PHE A 531 -17.37 -7.35 -0.11
C PHE A 531 -17.27 -8.88 -0.09
N GLU A 532 -17.32 -9.47 -1.29
CA GLU A 532 -16.89 -10.83 -1.59
C GLU A 532 -15.96 -10.75 -2.81
N ALA A 533 -14.73 -11.22 -2.66
CA ALA A 533 -13.75 -11.33 -3.74
C ALA A 533 -13.33 -12.79 -3.91
N LYS A 534 -13.20 -13.23 -5.17
CA LYS A 534 -12.75 -14.57 -5.54
C LYS A 534 -11.59 -14.47 -6.50
N ARG A 535 -10.57 -15.29 -6.27
CA ARG A 535 -9.37 -15.40 -7.09
C ARG A 535 -9.05 -16.88 -7.33
N PRO A 536 -8.83 -17.30 -8.58
CA PRO A 536 -8.17 -18.57 -8.87
C PRO A 536 -6.73 -18.54 -8.36
N PHE A 537 -6.19 -19.69 -8.00
CA PHE A 537 -4.75 -19.84 -7.79
C PHE A 537 -4.31 -21.21 -8.30
N ALA A 538 -3.02 -21.29 -8.66
CA ALA A 538 -2.42 -22.52 -9.12
C ALA A 538 -1.63 -23.20 -8.00
N TYR A 539 -1.59 -24.52 -8.05
CA TYR A 539 -0.76 -25.37 -7.21
C TYR A 539 -0.37 -26.63 -7.99
N THR A 540 0.66 -27.36 -7.51
CA THR A 540 1.01 -28.65 -8.09
C THR A 540 0.04 -29.70 -7.56
N ASN A 541 -0.80 -30.24 -8.44
CA ASN A 541 -1.83 -31.22 -8.10
C ASN A 541 -1.25 -32.66 -7.92
N ASP A 542 -2.09 -33.63 -7.57
CA ASP A 542 -1.69 -35.01 -7.31
C ASP A 542 -1.07 -35.72 -8.55
N ASN A 543 -1.33 -35.20 -9.75
CA ASN A 543 -0.72 -35.69 -10.99
C ASN A 543 0.69 -35.12 -11.22
N GLY A 544 1.14 -34.17 -10.37
CA GLY A 544 2.41 -33.47 -10.50
C GLY A 544 2.36 -32.27 -11.46
N ASP A 545 1.18 -31.92 -12.00
CA ASP A 545 1.00 -30.75 -12.87
C ASP A 545 0.71 -29.50 -12.04
N PHE A 546 1.35 -28.40 -12.38
CA PHE A 546 1.01 -27.10 -11.84
C PHE A 546 -0.17 -26.51 -12.62
N ALA A 547 -1.32 -26.35 -11.97
CA ALA A 547 -2.59 -26.01 -12.61
C ALA A 547 -3.46 -25.09 -11.75
N GLN A 548 -4.37 -24.35 -12.40
CA GLN A 548 -5.37 -23.46 -11.79
C GLN A 548 -6.55 -24.25 -11.18
N ASP A 549 -6.29 -25.09 -10.21
CA ASP A 549 -7.33 -25.96 -9.63
C ASP A 549 -7.93 -25.42 -8.32
N GLY A 550 -7.31 -24.36 -7.73
CA GLY A 550 -7.74 -23.78 -6.46
C GLY A 550 -8.50 -22.46 -6.59
N THR A 551 -9.25 -22.11 -5.55
CA THR A 551 -9.93 -20.83 -5.41
C THR A 551 -9.70 -20.25 -4.01
N GLN A 552 -9.22 -19.03 -3.93
CA GLN A 552 -9.24 -18.21 -2.72
C GLN A 552 -10.49 -17.34 -2.73
N LYS A 553 -11.26 -17.41 -1.64
CA LYS A 553 -12.47 -16.62 -1.45
C LYS A 553 -12.36 -15.81 -0.18
N ASN A 554 -12.45 -14.50 -0.32
CA ASN A 554 -12.35 -13.55 0.79
C ASN A 554 -13.65 -12.76 0.88
N ARG A 555 -14.27 -12.78 2.06
CA ARG A 555 -15.44 -11.96 2.42
C ARG A 555 -15.05 -11.03 3.55
N GLY A 556 -15.62 -9.84 3.58
CA GLY A 556 -15.28 -8.94 4.68
C GLY A 556 -16.16 -7.72 4.79
N LEU A 557 -15.90 -6.99 5.88
CA LEU A 557 -16.45 -5.69 6.20
C LEU A 557 -15.30 -4.75 6.52
N GLU A 558 -15.24 -3.63 5.85
CA GLU A 558 -14.31 -2.52 6.11
C GLU A 558 -15.10 -1.34 6.67
N LEU A 559 -14.61 -0.76 7.76
CA LEU A 559 -15.12 0.48 8.33
C LEU A 559 -13.97 1.46 8.51
N MET A 560 -14.16 2.70 8.09
CA MET A 560 -13.13 3.75 8.16
C MET A 560 -13.76 5.09 8.54
N ALA A 561 -13.01 5.87 9.32
CA ALA A 561 -13.27 7.28 9.61
C ALA A 561 -12.01 8.08 9.33
N ASP A 562 -12.11 9.18 8.60
CA ASP A 562 -11.04 10.14 8.40
C ASP A 562 -11.59 11.57 8.56
N GLY A 563 -11.07 12.30 9.53
CA GLY A 563 -11.39 13.70 9.73
C GLY A 563 -11.67 14.10 11.17
N HIS A 564 -12.23 15.29 11.34
CA HIS A 564 -12.49 15.90 12.63
C HIS A 564 -13.87 15.47 13.19
N ILE A 565 -13.85 14.70 14.30
CA ILE A 565 -15.07 14.36 15.06
C ILE A 565 -15.55 15.55 15.88
N THR A 566 -14.61 16.32 16.42
CA THR A 566 -14.87 17.61 17.09
C THR A 566 -13.85 18.62 16.57
N ARG A 567 -13.98 19.91 16.96
CA ARG A 567 -13.01 20.94 16.58
C ARG A 567 -11.57 20.59 16.95
N ASN A 568 -11.39 19.83 18.03
CA ASN A 568 -10.09 19.53 18.60
C ASN A 568 -9.67 18.07 18.46
N LEU A 569 -10.56 17.18 18.02
CA LEU A 569 -10.29 15.76 17.90
C LEU A 569 -10.42 15.34 16.44
N ARG A 570 -9.31 14.98 15.84
CA ARG A 570 -9.21 14.32 14.54
C ARG A 570 -8.99 12.82 14.74
N VAL A 571 -9.64 12.01 13.93
CA VAL A 571 -9.46 10.56 13.90
C VAL A 571 -9.15 10.11 12.48
N LEU A 572 -8.17 9.22 12.34
CA LEU A 572 -7.91 8.47 11.13
C LEU A 572 -7.84 6.99 11.50
N GLY A 573 -8.68 6.16 10.91
CA GLY A 573 -8.60 4.73 11.13
C GLY A 573 -9.93 4.03 11.15
N GLY A 574 -9.88 2.76 11.49
CA GLY A 574 -11.05 1.89 11.49
C GLY A 574 -10.69 0.43 11.72
N GLY A 575 -11.48 -0.46 11.12
CA GLY A 575 -11.28 -1.90 11.23
C GLY A 575 -11.71 -2.64 9.97
N ALA A 576 -11.03 -3.75 9.72
CA ALA A 576 -11.34 -4.69 8.67
C ALA A 576 -11.58 -6.08 9.25
N TRP A 577 -12.76 -6.64 9.02
CA TRP A 577 -13.09 -8.04 9.29
C TRP A 577 -12.98 -8.82 8.00
N LEU A 578 -12.26 -9.94 8.03
CA LEU A 578 -11.97 -10.75 6.86
C LEU A 578 -12.20 -12.23 7.16
N ASP A 579 -12.90 -12.92 6.28
CA ASP A 579 -13.01 -14.38 6.24
C ASP A 579 -12.32 -14.93 4.98
N PRO A 580 -10.97 -15.10 5.03
CA PRO A 580 -10.18 -15.52 3.89
C PRO A 580 -10.06 -17.03 3.88
N THR A 581 -10.69 -17.70 2.93
CA THR A 581 -10.75 -19.16 2.87
C THR A 581 -10.28 -19.72 1.53
N LEU A 582 -9.67 -20.91 1.60
CA LEU A 582 -9.25 -21.69 0.44
C LEU A 582 -10.34 -22.71 0.09
N HIS A 583 -10.57 -22.91 -1.20
CA HIS A 583 -11.53 -23.87 -1.72
C HIS A 583 -10.97 -24.62 -2.93
N ASN A 584 -11.46 -25.83 -3.15
CA ASN A 584 -11.06 -26.68 -4.27
C ASN A 584 -9.55 -26.91 -4.30
N THR A 585 -8.95 -27.20 -3.14
CA THR A 585 -7.55 -27.57 -3.05
C THR A 585 -7.41 -29.10 -3.14
N ALA A 586 -6.40 -29.62 -3.85
CA ALA A 586 -6.10 -31.05 -3.87
C ALA A 586 -5.70 -31.57 -2.48
N ALA A 587 -5.08 -30.70 -1.66
CA ALA A 587 -4.79 -30.99 -0.27
C ALA A 587 -6.09 -30.94 0.55
N SER A 588 -6.70 -32.11 0.84
CA SER A 588 -7.94 -32.21 1.61
C SER A 588 -7.89 -31.52 2.99
N ASN A 589 -6.69 -31.33 3.55
CA ASN A 589 -6.48 -30.63 4.81
C ASN A 589 -6.42 -29.10 4.69
N ALA A 590 -6.39 -28.53 3.48
CA ALA A 590 -6.39 -27.08 3.25
C ALA A 590 -7.76 -26.53 2.82
N ASP A 591 -8.68 -27.39 2.37
CA ASP A 591 -10.01 -26.97 1.91
C ASP A 591 -10.86 -26.40 3.05
N GLY A 592 -11.49 -25.26 2.84
CA GLY A 592 -12.25 -24.53 3.84
C GLY A 592 -11.40 -23.89 4.95
N LYS A 593 -10.06 -23.93 4.86
CA LYS A 593 -9.15 -23.38 5.85
C LYS A 593 -8.85 -21.90 5.60
N GLN A 594 -8.45 -21.22 6.67
CA GLN A 594 -8.02 -19.82 6.61
C GLN A 594 -6.68 -19.69 5.88
N VAL A 595 -6.58 -18.70 5.02
CA VAL A 595 -5.34 -18.36 4.32
C VAL A 595 -4.24 -18.01 5.33
N VAL A 596 -3.05 -18.56 5.12
CA VAL A 596 -1.88 -18.33 5.97
C VAL A 596 -1.53 -16.84 6.01
N GLY A 597 -1.20 -16.34 7.21
CA GLY A 597 -0.74 -14.96 7.43
C GLY A 597 -1.84 -13.92 7.52
N LEU A 598 -3.08 -14.22 7.15
CA LEU A 598 -4.18 -13.26 7.18
C LEU A 598 -4.93 -13.31 8.51
N PRO A 599 -5.13 -12.17 9.20
CA PRO A 599 -5.98 -12.10 10.38
C PRO A 599 -7.46 -12.03 9.98
N ARG A 600 -8.36 -12.52 10.84
CA ARG A 600 -9.80 -12.30 10.66
C ARG A 600 -10.26 -10.90 11.06
N PHE A 601 -9.47 -10.20 11.83
CA PHE A 601 -9.73 -8.83 12.22
C PHE A 601 -8.40 -8.07 12.39
N ALA A 602 -8.33 -6.89 11.79
CA ALA A 602 -7.27 -5.91 11.99
C ALA A 602 -7.92 -4.54 12.18
N SER A 603 -7.28 -3.71 13.00
CA SER A 603 -7.75 -2.34 13.28
C SER A 603 -6.55 -1.43 13.51
N ASN A 604 -6.64 -0.21 13.00
CA ASN A 604 -5.74 0.87 13.36
C ASN A 604 -6.56 2.13 13.61
N ILE A 605 -6.32 2.81 14.72
CA ILE A 605 -7.00 4.05 15.07
C ILE A 605 -5.97 5.04 15.57
N LEU A 606 -5.73 6.08 14.81
CA LEU A 606 -4.95 7.26 15.16
C LEU A 606 -5.93 8.36 15.62
N ALA A 607 -5.76 8.85 16.83
CA ALA A 607 -6.51 9.98 17.39
C ALA A 607 -5.54 11.12 17.70
N ILE A 608 -5.79 12.29 17.16
CA ILE A 608 -4.99 13.51 17.34
C ILE A 608 -5.85 14.55 18.04
N TYR A 609 -5.38 15.06 19.18
CA TYR A 609 -6.09 16.03 19.99
C TYR A 609 -5.30 17.33 20.11
N THR A 610 -5.89 18.43 19.63
CA THR A 610 -5.31 19.77 19.75
C THR A 610 -5.63 20.38 21.12
N ILE A 611 -4.58 20.77 21.85
CA ILE A 611 -4.71 21.35 23.21
C ILE A 611 -4.96 22.87 23.09
N GLU A 612 -6.22 23.29 23.19
CA GLU A 612 -6.61 24.72 23.05
C GLU A 612 -5.87 25.66 23.99
N ARG A 613 -5.54 25.19 25.20
CA ARG A 613 -4.82 26.03 26.20
C ARG A 613 -3.38 26.31 25.83
N VAL A 614 -2.80 25.55 24.93
CA VAL A 614 -1.43 25.71 24.44
C VAL A 614 -1.48 25.74 22.91
N PRO A 615 -1.65 26.92 22.31
CA PRO A 615 -1.75 27.05 20.87
C PRO A 615 -0.58 26.35 20.15
N GLY A 616 -0.89 25.54 19.13
CA GLY A 616 0.08 24.79 18.35
C GLY A 616 0.51 23.44 18.95
N LEU A 617 -0.06 23.05 20.10
CA LEU A 617 0.24 21.74 20.71
C LEU A 617 -0.82 20.73 20.35
N ASP A 618 -0.41 19.68 19.64
CA ASP A 618 -1.16 18.46 19.42
C ASP A 618 -0.55 17.31 20.21
N VAL A 619 -1.41 16.44 20.71
CA VAL A 619 -1.02 15.13 21.26
C VAL A 619 -1.76 14.05 20.52
N ASP A 620 -1.10 12.93 20.28
CA ASP A 620 -1.73 11.84 19.53
C ASP A 620 -1.46 10.49 20.17
N THR A 621 -2.34 9.55 19.85
CA THR A 621 -2.20 8.14 20.17
C THR A 621 -2.65 7.32 18.98
N ASN A 622 -1.89 6.27 18.68
CA ASN A 622 -2.25 5.29 17.67
C ASN A 622 -2.35 3.91 18.32
N VAL A 623 -3.46 3.22 18.08
CA VAL A 623 -3.68 1.85 18.53
C VAL A 623 -3.80 0.94 17.33
N HIS A 624 -2.85 0.01 17.21
CA HIS A 624 -2.82 -0.97 16.12
C HIS A 624 -3.05 -2.36 16.70
N TYR A 625 -4.06 -3.07 16.17
CA TYR A 625 -4.41 -4.42 16.55
C TYR A 625 -4.42 -5.35 15.35
N VAL A 626 -3.79 -6.51 15.47
CA VAL A 626 -3.86 -7.59 14.50
C VAL A 626 -4.27 -8.88 15.19
N GLY A 627 -5.30 -9.53 14.67
CA GLY A 627 -5.80 -10.81 15.15
C GLY A 627 -4.82 -11.97 14.95
N ARG A 628 -5.10 -13.11 15.54
CA ARG A 628 -4.30 -14.33 15.35
C ARG A 628 -4.26 -14.74 13.88
N ARG A 629 -3.15 -15.35 13.45
CA ARG A 629 -2.92 -15.76 12.06
C ARG A 629 -2.43 -17.19 11.99
N ALA A 630 -2.96 -17.95 11.01
CA ALA A 630 -2.48 -19.30 10.74
C ALA A 630 -1.06 -19.25 10.14
N THR A 631 -0.23 -20.24 10.50
CA THR A 631 1.15 -20.38 10.00
C THR A 631 1.34 -21.62 9.13
N ASP A 632 0.27 -22.39 8.89
CA ASP A 632 0.24 -23.50 7.94
C ASP A 632 -1.14 -23.59 7.27
N ASN A 633 -1.20 -24.29 6.13
CA ASN A 633 -2.41 -24.43 5.34
C ASN A 633 -3.49 -25.31 6.01
N ALA A 634 -3.11 -26.19 6.92
CA ALA A 634 -4.04 -27.03 7.69
C ALA A 634 -4.67 -26.28 8.87
N ASN A 635 -4.12 -25.10 9.20
CA ASN A 635 -4.48 -24.30 10.38
C ASN A 635 -4.25 -25.02 11.71
N ASP A 636 -3.26 -25.89 11.77
CA ASP A 636 -2.87 -26.59 13.00
C ASP A 636 -1.93 -25.75 13.86
N SER A 637 -1.25 -24.75 13.24
CA SER A 637 -0.30 -23.83 13.88
C SER A 637 -0.73 -22.38 13.70
N TRP A 638 -0.52 -21.58 14.76
CA TRP A 638 -0.96 -20.20 14.83
C TRP A 638 0.02 -19.31 15.56
N VAL A 639 0.15 -18.07 15.13
CA VAL A 639 0.72 -16.98 15.95
C VAL A 639 -0.40 -16.19 16.61
N GLY A 640 -0.14 -15.74 17.85
CA GLY A 640 -1.09 -14.96 18.66
C GLY A 640 -1.40 -13.59 18.06
N SER A 641 -2.51 -13.01 18.50
CA SER A 641 -2.83 -11.60 18.26
C SER A 641 -1.89 -10.68 19.02
N TYR A 642 -1.75 -9.45 18.54
CA TYR A 642 -1.02 -8.40 19.23
C TYR A 642 -1.71 -7.06 19.14
N THR A 643 -1.38 -6.18 20.10
CA THR A 643 -1.75 -4.77 20.11
C THR A 643 -0.49 -3.97 20.38
N THR A 644 -0.24 -2.94 19.59
CA THR A 644 0.75 -1.90 19.88
C THR A 644 0.04 -0.58 20.12
N VAL A 645 0.62 0.23 20.98
CA VAL A 645 0.15 1.59 21.27
C VAL A 645 1.31 2.54 21.03
N ASP A 646 1.08 3.55 20.22
CA ASP A 646 2.03 4.64 19.99
C ASP A 646 1.47 5.91 20.61
N ILE A 647 2.36 6.78 21.06
CA ILE A 647 2.01 8.12 21.54
C ILE A 647 2.93 9.14 20.89
N GLY A 648 2.36 10.29 20.55
CA GLY A 648 3.10 11.36 19.92
C GLY A 648 2.71 12.73 20.42
N THR A 649 3.56 13.70 20.14
CA THR A 649 3.29 15.12 20.37
C THR A 649 3.93 15.95 19.28
N ARG A 650 3.20 16.95 18.79
CA ARG A 650 3.65 17.97 17.88
C ARG A 650 3.44 19.34 18.53
N TYR A 651 4.48 20.14 18.57
CA TYR A 651 4.38 21.53 19.05
C TYR A 651 4.87 22.49 17.96
N ALA A 652 3.95 23.20 17.33
CA ALA A 652 4.22 24.21 16.33
C ALA A 652 4.20 25.60 17.00
N THR A 653 5.27 26.36 16.83
CA THR A 653 5.46 27.68 17.43
C THR A 653 6.29 28.59 16.52
N ARG A 654 6.59 29.80 16.97
CA ARG A 654 7.55 30.69 16.31
C ARG A 654 8.74 30.94 17.25
N LEU A 655 9.92 30.51 16.83
CA LEU A 655 11.17 30.87 17.49
C LEU A 655 11.83 32.01 16.72
N TRP A 656 12.11 33.12 17.40
CA TRP A 656 12.68 34.33 16.76
C TRP A 656 11.95 34.76 15.48
N ASN A 657 10.59 34.65 15.53
CA ASN A 657 9.68 34.93 14.41
C ASN A 657 9.70 33.89 13.26
N THR A 658 10.45 32.80 13.38
CA THR A 658 10.55 31.72 12.40
C THR A 658 9.64 30.57 12.80
N PRO A 659 8.71 30.11 11.92
CA PRO A 659 7.88 28.93 12.19
C PRO A 659 8.75 27.71 12.49
N THR A 660 8.50 27.10 13.64
CA THR A 660 9.28 25.96 14.13
C THR A 660 8.35 24.91 14.69
N THR A 661 8.54 23.68 14.27
CA THR A 661 7.74 22.53 14.75
C THR A 661 8.64 21.50 15.40
N PHE A 662 8.32 21.15 16.63
CA PHE A 662 8.93 20.05 17.37
C PHE A 662 8.02 18.84 17.31
N ARG A 663 8.59 17.64 17.11
CA ARG A 663 7.86 16.36 17.17
C ARG A 663 8.61 15.39 18.06
N PHE A 664 7.86 14.63 18.83
CA PHE A 664 8.38 13.54 19.64
C PHE A 664 7.38 12.41 19.67
N ASP A 665 7.82 11.21 19.28
CA ASP A 665 6.98 10.01 19.21
C ASP A 665 7.65 8.85 19.90
N ILE A 666 6.82 8.01 20.53
CA ILE A 666 7.19 6.71 21.03
C ILE A 666 6.27 5.68 20.38
N THR A 667 6.83 4.81 19.55
CA THR A 667 6.11 3.68 18.96
C THR A 667 6.25 2.43 19.82
N ASN A 668 5.23 1.58 19.81
CA ASN A 668 5.15 0.38 20.65
C ASN A 668 5.47 0.68 22.13
N LEU A 669 4.76 1.63 22.71
CA LEU A 669 4.98 2.14 24.08
C LEU A 669 5.10 1.03 25.13
N THR A 670 4.32 -0.03 24.97
CA THR A 670 4.26 -1.17 25.92
C THR A 670 5.36 -2.20 25.70
N ASP A 671 6.24 -1.98 24.72
CA ASP A 671 7.33 -2.90 24.33
C ASP A 671 6.83 -4.32 24.06
N ARG A 672 5.72 -4.42 23.33
CA ARG A 672 5.12 -5.71 22.98
C ARG A 672 5.98 -6.44 21.97
N HIS A 673 6.41 -7.67 22.28
CA HIS A 673 7.03 -8.57 21.32
C HIS A 673 5.95 -9.33 20.56
N TYR A 674 6.07 -9.42 19.23
CA TYR A 674 5.08 -10.04 18.38
C TYR A 674 5.70 -10.54 17.07
N TRP A 675 5.04 -11.52 16.47
CA TRP A 675 5.36 -11.96 15.12
C TRP A 675 4.60 -11.12 14.11
N THR A 676 5.28 -10.68 13.06
CA THR A 676 4.71 -9.91 11.96
C THR A 676 5.11 -10.52 10.61
N ASN A 677 4.59 -9.96 9.51
CA ASN A 677 4.90 -10.36 8.14
C ASN A 677 4.88 -11.88 7.93
N ILE A 678 3.76 -12.52 8.31
CA ILE A 678 3.58 -13.96 8.13
C ILE A 678 3.32 -14.23 6.65
N VAL A 679 4.28 -14.85 5.98
CA VAL A 679 4.23 -15.14 4.55
C VAL A 679 4.14 -16.66 4.35
N PRO A 680 3.21 -17.17 3.52
CA PRO A 680 3.19 -18.60 3.18
C PRO A 680 4.50 -18.99 2.46
N GLY A 681 4.99 -20.20 2.69
CA GLY A 681 6.28 -20.67 2.18
C GLY A 681 6.40 -20.75 0.66
N ALA A 682 5.29 -20.71 -0.07
CA ALA A 682 5.25 -20.49 -1.51
C ALA A 682 4.34 -19.30 -1.82
N LEU A 683 4.87 -18.25 -2.40
CA LEU A 683 4.12 -17.03 -2.76
C LEU A 683 3.08 -17.29 -3.88
N THR A 684 3.29 -18.30 -4.70
CA THR A 684 2.54 -18.56 -5.93
C THR A 684 1.87 -19.92 -5.99
N GLY A 685 1.96 -20.73 -4.94
CA GLY A 685 1.32 -22.03 -4.94
C GLY A 685 1.18 -22.55 -3.53
N TYR A 686 -0.03 -22.90 -3.16
CA TYR A 686 -0.30 -23.65 -1.94
C TYR A 686 0.13 -25.12 -2.17
N THR A 687 1.44 -25.34 -2.31
CA THR A 687 1.96 -26.69 -2.21
C THR A 687 1.79 -27.09 -0.75
N GLY A 688 0.96 -28.03 -0.39
CA GLY A 688 0.63 -28.41 0.99
C GLY A 688 1.81 -28.68 1.97
N ALA A 689 3.01 -28.27 1.63
CA ALA A 689 4.25 -28.39 2.38
C ALA A 689 4.86 -27.03 2.80
N GLY A 690 4.18 -25.90 2.50
CA GLY A 690 4.76 -24.59 2.76
C GLY A 690 4.68 -24.21 4.22
N ALA A 691 5.76 -24.34 4.95
CA ALA A 691 5.92 -23.67 6.23
C ALA A 691 5.98 -22.15 6.03
N ALA A 692 5.24 -21.40 6.85
CA ALA A 692 5.29 -19.95 6.82
C ALA A 692 6.65 -19.43 7.26
N SER A 693 7.04 -18.27 6.76
CA SER A 693 8.06 -17.43 7.39
C SER A 693 7.42 -16.26 8.10
N ALA A 694 8.10 -15.74 9.11
CA ALA A 694 7.66 -14.60 9.91
C ALA A 694 8.85 -13.71 10.25
N GLN A 695 8.59 -12.46 10.63
CA GLN A 695 9.57 -11.54 11.17
C GLN A 695 9.19 -11.15 12.60
N LEU A 696 10.16 -10.76 13.41
CA LEU A 696 9.90 -10.14 14.70
C LEU A 696 9.45 -8.69 14.48
N GLY A 697 8.41 -8.28 15.20
CA GLY A 697 7.95 -6.91 15.18
C GLY A 697 8.93 -5.98 15.88
N ALA A 698 8.97 -4.71 15.46
CA ALA A 698 9.83 -3.70 16.06
C ALA A 698 9.52 -3.50 17.55
N PRO A 699 10.55 -3.37 18.41
CA PRO A 699 10.38 -3.08 19.84
C PRO A 699 9.92 -1.63 20.04
N ARG A 700 9.85 -1.19 21.30
CA ARG A 700 9.63 0.23 21.60
C ARG A 700 10.75 1.08 21.00
N GLN A 701 10.36 2.13 20.27
CA GLN A 701 11.28 3.09 19.68
C GLN A 701 10.84 4.51 20.01
N ALA A 702 11.79 5.42 20.12
CA ALA A 702 11.52 6.84 20.28
C ALA A 702 12.22 7.63 19.16
N GLN A 703 11.58 8.70 18.71
CA GLN A 703 12.18 9.64 17.76
C GLN A 703 11.77 11.07 18.08
N PHE A 704 12.67 11.99 17.74
CA PHE A 704 12.48 13.42 17.94
C PHE A 704 12.93 14.15 16.68
N SER A 705 12.21 15.20 16.30
CA SER A 705 12.63 16.08 15.22
C SER A 705 12.26 17.53 15.46
N VAL A 706 13.03 18.41 14.83
CA VAL A 706 12.79 19.85 14.77
C VAL A 706 12.75 20.26 13.31
N GLN A 707 11.66 20.86 12.90
CA GLN A 707 11.46 21.45 11.58
C GLN A 707 11.46 22.97 11.69
N VAL A 708 12.12 23.63 10.77
CA VAL A 708 12.18 25.09 10.67
C VAL A 708 11.79 25.47 9.24
N ASP A 709 10.81 26.39 9.12
CA ASP A 709 10.39 26.99 7.84
C ASP A 709 10.86 28.45 7.81
N PHE A 710 11.70 28.87 6.83
CA PHE A 710 12.33 30.20 6.80
C PHE A 710 12.31 30.87 5.43
#